data_e46f734d8b6c8c1777e0fdd6be16c5f1
#
_entry.id   e46f734d8b6c8c1777e0fdd6be16c5f1
#
_cell.length_a   1.000
_cell.length_b   1.000
_cell.length_c   1.000
_cell.angle_alpha   90.00
_cell.angle_beta   90.00
_cell.angle_gamma   90.00
#
_symmetry.space_group_name_H-M   'P 1'
#
loop_
_entity.id
_entity.type
_entity.pdbx_description
1 polymer ?
#
loop_
_entity_poly.entity_id
_entity_poly.type
_entity_poly.pdbx_seq_one_letter_code
_entity_poly.pdbx_strand_id
1 'polypeptide(L)'
;MKKEKNTKAVIATTVVGLVCGLALTQQQAKAATVDPANSQNTAAIVQAPKAEKGVIPAETDSHVNTGIEDDSTAKATENKPTDNAGKDVASTSIDKSEAANKQAVTNPETIDQGTWGTSKWEYKHEGDDYVLYLHEGTLGNIYHQSINQLNSAFADQLTKIKVDRGVVANQDSQGLFMGLNKLTTIDGLENLDTSKVTNMQDMFENCRNIEVLDVSHFDTSQVTNMDSMFAFCSNLKTLNVSNFDTSQVTDMASMFEDCNNLKTLNVSNFDTSKVTYMDWMFSECNNLNTLDVSNFDTSQVIDMACMFGNCYNLGTLDVSHFYTSKVTDMSGMFDRCNNLKALDLSNFDTSKVTQWTHMFYSCNSLNRLVLGAKTKLTSDVKLPTVPAVNTVISGTNRIVAAPYWVATSGYEQGKRYTSDELMSLTGRDQVTTYDWDTQTLATNTTQTKAVTRLIVVHQPDGSTKTDAQTVMITRPGLVKPDGTIAWGSWTTAQWTAHEVPSFAGYKPSVKEIPAQTVTSQTGDQAIDIYYDPIEQTITVQYVDASGKVVGTQELTGYTGDTLTPNYHAPAGYELAAAPQPSIKVDGSGSQVIKVTVNPKSIQNTELKTITRTINVHQPDGSIKTYNQVAIIRRTVSQDQITGEKTYGSWHNDSWDEFKVPVITGYTSNQAIVAGQEVTADSENEQVEIYYFANK
;
A
#
# COMPACT_ATOMS: atom_id res chain seq x y z
N MET A 1 22.36 8.08 26.23
CA MET A 1 21.20 8.24 27.14
C MET A 1 20.12 9.20 26.63
N LYS A 2 19.89 9.33 25.31
CA LYS A 2 18.80 10.20 24.75
C LYS A 2 18.07 9.58 23.53
N LYS A 3 18.30 8.30 23.24
CA LYS A 3 17.61 7.57 22.13
C LYS A 3 16.57 6.54 22.59
N GLU A 4 16.54 6.20 23.88
CA GLU A 4 15.59 5.16 24.38
C GLU A 4 14.17 5.66 24.69
N LYS A 5 13.93 6.97 24.73
CA LYS A 5 12.61 7.50 25.11
C LYS A 5 11.60 7.63 23.94
N ASN A 6 12.07 7.64 22.70
CA ASN A 6 11.16 7.82 21.55
C ASN A 6 10.64 6.50 20.94
N THR A 7 11.28 5.37 21.22
CA THR A 7 10.85 4.07 20.70
C THR A 7 9.68 3.47 21.50
N LYS A 8 9.56 3.82 22.78
CA LYS A 8 8.45 3.32 23.62
C LYS A 8 7.08 3.97 23.35
N ALA A 9 7.05 5.17 22.78
CA ALA A 9 5.81 5.89 22.52
C ALA A 9 5.09 5.44 21.23
N VAL A 10 5.83 4.91 20.24
CA VAL A 10 5.25 4.46 18.96
C VAL A 10 4.65 3.04 19.07
N ILE A 11 5.22 2.20 19.96
CA ILE A 11 4.75 0.83 20.18
C ILE A 11 3.43 0.78 20.97
N ALA A 12 3.22 1.74 21.87
CA ALA A 12 2.00 1.82 22.69
C ALA A 12 0.73 2.16 21.86
N THR A 13 0.87 2.89 20.75
CA THR A 13 -0.29 3.32 19.94
C THR A 13 -0.82 2.21 19.03
N THR A 14 0.02 1.30 18.56
CA THR A 14 -0.41 0.22 17.66
C THR A 14 -1.06 -0.94 18.42
N VAL A 15 -0.64 -1.19 19.65
CA VAL A 15 -1.22 -2.24 20.52
C VAL A 15 -2.57 -1.80 21.11
N VAL A 16 -2.72 -0.50 21.42
CA VAL A 16 -3.99 0.06 21.94
C VAL A 16 -5.10 0.03 20.87
N GLY A 17 -4.78 0.18 19.58
CA GLY A 17 -5.77 0.09 18.49
C GLY A 17 -6.36 -1.33 18.32
N LEU A 18 -5.55 -2.37 18.53
CA LEU A 18 -6.02 -3.76 18.39
C LEU A 18 -6.81 -4.25 19.62
N VAL A 19 -6.47 -3.74 20.80
CA VAL A 19 -7.17 -4.07 22.06
C VAL A 19 -8.49 -3.31 22.18
N CYS A 20 -8.61 -2.09 21.65
CA CYS A 20 -9.88 -1.35 21.63
C CYS A 20 -10.92 -1.97 20.69
N GLY A 21 -10.54 -2.57 19.58
CA GLY A 21 -11.48 -3.27 18.69
C GLY A 21 -12.09 -4.52 19.31
N LEU A 22 -11.37 -5.18 20.20
CA LEU A 22 -11.87 -6.35 20.96
C LEU A 22 -12.66 -5.96 22.22
N ALA A 23 -12.41 -4.79 22.80
CA ALA A 23 -13.12 -4.31 24.00
C ALA A 23 -14.55 -3.81 23.70
N LEU A 24 -14.82 -3.29 22.49
CA LEU A 24 -16.16 -2.83 22.09
C LEU A 24 -17.16 -3.99 21.93
N THR A 25 -16.70 -5.20 21.63
CA THR A 25 -17.57 -6.38 21.60
C THR A 25 -17.87 -6.96 23.00
N GLN A 26 -17.06 -6.63 24.02
CA GLN A 26 -17.32 -7.06 25.40
C GLN A 26 -18.22 -6.10 26.19
N GLN A 27 -18.32 -4.83 25.81
CA GLN A 27 -19.16 -3.86 26.54
C GLN A 27 -20.66 -4.06 26.30
N GLN A 28 -21.08 -4.66 25.20
CA GLN A 28 -22.50 -5.02 24.96
C GLN A 28 -22.93 -6.23 25.79
N ALA A 29 -22.03 -7.01 26.36
CA ALA A 29 -22.36 -8.18 27.19
C ALA A 29 -22.41 -7.89 28.70
N LYS A 30 -22.08 -6.65 29.15
CA LYS A 30 -22.00 -6.31 30.59
C LYS A 30 -23.24 -5.70 31.22
N ALA A 31 -24.35 -5.59 30.50
CA ALA A 31 -25.60 -5.00 31.03
C ALA A 31 -26.55 -5.98 31.75
N ALA A 32 -26.11 -7.19 32.03
CA ALA A 32 -26.96 -8.16 32.75
C ALA A 32 -26.13 -9.06 33.68
N THR A 33 -25.66 -8.54 34.80
CA THR A 33 -25.29 -9.39 35.94
C THR A 33 -25.80 -8.76 37.22
N VAL A 34 -26.89 -9.34 37.71
CA VAL A 34 -27.30 -9.25 39.12
C VAL A 34 -26.98 -10.59 39.74
N ASP A 35 -26.22 -10.54 40.81
CA ASP A 35 -25.80 -11.66 41.63
C ASP A 35 -27.01 -12.35 42.27
N PRO A 36 -27.05 -13.69 42.40
CA PRO A 36 -27.73 -14.28 43.54
C PRO A 36 -26.89 -15.33 44.25
N ALA A 37 -26.80 -15.18 45.52
CA ALA A 37 -26.37 -16.21 46.46
C ALA A 37 -27.47 -17.26 46.68
N ASN A 38 -26.99 -18.51 46.76
CA ASN A 38 -27.54 -19.60 47.57
C ASN A 38 -28.86 -20.35 47.16
N SER A 39 -28.72 -21.61 46.79
CA SER A 39 -29.22 -22.77 47.55
C SER A 39 -29.06 -24.08 46.80
N GLN A 40 -28.77 -25.11 47.58
CA GLN A 40 -28.55 -26.52 47.23
C GLN A 40 -29.87 -27.20 46.81
N ASN A 41 -29.90 -28.16 45.87
CA ASN A 41 -30.06 -29.58 46.11
C ASN A 41 -30.46 -30.42 44.86
N THR A 42 -29.82 -31.59 44.83
CA THR A 42 -30.24 -32.93 44.41
C THR A 42 -30.47 -33.31 42.94
N ALA A 43 -29.71 -34.34 42.64
CA ALA A 43 -29.57 -35.14 41.44
C ALA A 43 -30.85 -35.88 40.96
N ALA A 44 -30.92 -36.09 39.65
CA ALA A 44 -31.43 -37.33 39.07
C ALA A 44 -30.80 -37.58 37.69
N ILE A 45 -30.20 -38.76 37.58
CA ILE A 45 -29.57 -39.35 36.40
C ILE A 45 -30.69 -39.90 35.49
N VAL A 46 -30.69 -39.59 34.19
CA VAL A 46 -31.29 -40.45 33.17
C VAL A 46 -30.38 -40.50 31.95
N GLN A 47 -30.08 -41.74 31.55
CA GLN A 47 -29.16 -42.17 30.51
C GLN A 47 -29.61 -41.81 29.09
N ALA A 48 -28.65 -41.55 28.20
CA ALA A 48 -28.80 -41.43 26.76
C ALA A 48 -28.93 -42.79 26.06
N PRO A 49 -29.62 -42.89 24.93
CA PRO A 49 -29.43 -43.97 23.99
C PRO A 49 -28.49 -43.63 22.86
N LYS A 50 -27.85 -44.70 22.39
CA LYS A 50 -26.76 -44.77 21.41
C LYS A 50 -27.13 -44.35 19.99
N ALA A 51 -26.12 -43.86 19.29
CA ALA A 51 -26.10 -43.61 17.87
C ALA A 51 -26.13 -44.88 17.01
N GLU A 52 -26.86 -44.85 15.92
CA GLU A 52 -26.63 -45.74 14.78
C GLU A 52 -26.22 -44.95 13.54
N LYS A 53 -25.27 -45.54 12.79
CA LYS A 53 -24.67 -45.04 11.55
C LYS A 53 -25.65 -45.24 10.38
N GLY A 54 -25.78 -44.26 9.52
CA GLY A 54 -26.43 -44.35 8.21
C GLY A 54 -25.70 -43.53 7.17
N VAL A 55 -25.22 -44.21 6.21
CA VAL A 55 -24.45 -44.04 4.99
C VAL A 55 -25.02 -42.95 4.08
N ILE A 56 -24.07 -42.24 3.41
CA ILE A 56 -24.23 -41.30 2.30
C ILE A 56 -24.63 -42.05 1.02
N PRO A 57 -25.40 -41.48 0.11
CA PRO A 57 -24.82 -41.28 -1.22
C PRO A 57 -24.97 -39.87 -1.82
N ALA A 58 -24.01 -39.56 -2.66
CA ALA A 58 -23.98 -38.42 -3.56
C ALA A 58 -24.85 -38.67 -4.81
N GLU A 59 -25.28 -37.58 -5.43
CA GLU A 59 -25.50 -37.41 -6.89
C GLU A 59 -26.36 -36.15 -7.06
N THR A 60 -26.02 -35.26 -7.80
CA THR A 60 -25.80 -34.87 -9.21
C THR A 60 -26.78 -33.78 -9.65
N ASP A 61 -26.17 -32.83 -10.34
CA ASP A 61 -26.71 -31.77 -11.20
C ASP A 61 -28.11 -31.98 -11.80
N SER A 62 -28.88 -30.89 -11.86
CA SER A 62 -29.55 -30.54 -13.10
C SER A 62 -30.09 -29.09 -13.08
N HIS A 63 -29.64 -28.36 -14.11
CA HIS A 63 -30.24 -27.12 -14.59
C HIS A 63 -31.71 -27.28 -14.94
N VAL A 64 -32.54 -26.32 -14.55
CA VAL A 64 -33.74 -25.98 -15.32
C VAL A 64 -33.86 -24.46 -15.42
N ASN A 65 -33.75 -24.03 -16.65
CA ASN A 65 -34.06 -22.72 -17.17
C ASN A 65 -35.56 -22.67 -17.46
N THR A 66 -36.30 -21.69 -17.01
CA THR A 66 -37.62 -21.34 -17.56
C THR A 66 -37.67 -19.83 -17.79
N GLY A 67 -37.58 -19.50 -19.07
CA GLY A 67 -37.90 -18.17 -19.57
C GLY A 67 -39.40 -17.91 -19.54
N ILE A 68 -39.74 -16.64 -19.47
CA ILE A 68 -41.04 -16.12 -19.92
C ILE A 68 -40.74 -15.00 -20.91
N GLU A 69 -41.19 -15.24 -22.10
CA GLU A 69 -41.27 -14.29 -23.22
C GLU A 69 -42.29 -13.20 -22.92
N ASP A 70 -42.06 -12.00 -23.38
CA ASP A 70 -43.15 -11.15 -23.84
C ASP A 70 -42.78 -10.40 -25.12
N ASP A 71 -43.72 -10.47 -26.04
CA ASP A 71 -43.70 -10.19 -27.45
C ASP A 71 -44.02 -8.73 -27.77
N SER A 72 -43.29 -8.08 -28.65
CA SER A 72 -43.90 -7.11 -29.58
C SER A 72 -43.01 -6.81 -30.76
N THR A 73 -43.51 -7.25 -31.85
CA THR A 73 -43.06 -7.14 -33.27
C THR A 73 -43.01 -5.72 -33.79
N ALA A 74 -42.00 -5.38 -34.63
CA ALA A 74 -42.18 -4.73 -35.93
C ALA A 74 -40.91 -4.75 -36.81
N LYS A 75 -41.01 -5.55 -37.82
CA LYS A 75 -40.58 -5.53 -39.22
C LYS A 75 -39.35 -4.74 -39.70
N ALA A 76 -38.51 -5.56 -40.33
CA ALA A 76 -37.42 -5.28 -41.22
C ALA A 76 -37.83 -4.60 -42.56
N THR A 77 -36.87 -3.95 -43.20
CA THR A 77 -36.68 -3.99 -44.65
C THR A 77 -35.20 -3.99 -45.01
N GLU A 78 -34.83 -5.03 -45.74
CA GLU A 78 -33.56 -5.22 -46.45
C GLU A 78 -33.34 -4.19 -47.54
N ASN A 79 -32.10 -3.90 -47.86
CA ASN A 79 -31.59 -3.90 -49.22
C ASN A 79 -30.06 -3.93 -49.31
N LYS A 80 -29.55 -4.98 -49.93
CA LYS A 80 -28.26 -5.17 -50.57
C LYS A 80 -28.59 -5.41 -52.05
N PRO A 81 -27.71 -5.42 -53.08
CA PRO A 81 -26.25 -5.24 -53.18
C PRO A 81 -25.82 -4.40 -54.40
N THR A 82 -24.55 -4.25 -54.69
CA THR A 82 -23.84 -4.72 -55.91
C THR A 82 -22.42 -4.17 -56.04
N ASP A 83 -21.54 -5.09 -56.20
CA ASP A 83 -20.32 -5.29 -56.94
C ASP A 83 -19.78 -4.25 -57.94
N ASN A 84 -18.46 -4.06 -57.97
CA ASN A 84 -17.52 -4.51 -59.01
C ASN A 84 -16.11 -3.98 -58.73
N ALA A 85 -15.12 -4.81 -58.54
CA ALA A 85 -14.24 -5.56 -59.43
C ALA A 85 -13.16 -4.73 -60.17
N GLY A 86 -11.96 -5.18 -59.97
CA GLY A 86 -10.91 -5.14 -60.99
C GLY A 86 -9.52 -4.74 -60.47
N LYS A 87 -8.67 -5.71 -60.17
CA LYS A 87 -7.50 -6.15 -60.96
C LYS A 87 -6.34 -5.14 -61.06
N ASP A 88 -5.09 -5.47 -61.00
CA ASP A 88 -4.28 -6.68 -61.04
C ASP A 88 -2.83 -6.39 -60.54
N VAL A 89 -2.19 -7.39 -59.90
CA VAL A 89 -0.92 -8.08 -60.23
C VAL A 89 0.40 -7.27 -60.10
N ALA A 90 1.40 -7.64 -59.38
CA ALA A 90 2.30 -8.74 -59.29
C ALA A 90 3.47 -8.34 -58.35
N SER A 91 3.83 -9.18 -57.42
CA SER A 91 4.82 -10.26 -57.46
C SER A 91 6.28 -9.88 -57.19
N THR A 92 6.79 -10.68 -56.25
CA THR A 92 8.18 -11.12 -55.99
C THR A 92 9.04 -10.20 -55.12
N SER A 93 9.81 -10.65 -54.14
CA SER A 93 10.28 -11.97 -53.69
C SER A 93 10.95 -11.80 -52.32
N ILE A 94 10.90 -12.90 -51.61
CA ILE A 94 11.60 -13.34 -50.43
C ILE A 94 13.02 -12.74 -50.22
N ASP A 95 13.31 -12.21 -49.01
CA ASP A 95 14.48 -12.72 -48.31
C ASP A 95 14.32 -12.64 -46.77
N LYS A 96 14.82 -13.71 -46.13
CA LYS A 96 14.84 -13.92 -44.69
C LYS A 96 16.07 -13.26 -44.11
N SER A 97 15.94 -12.50 -43.01
CA SER A 97 16.93 -12.55 -41.95
C SER A 97 16.40 -11.91 -40.64
N GLU A 98 16.46 -12.71 -39.61
CA GLU A 98 16.68 -12.45 -38.20
C GLU A 98 15.84 -11.41 -37.43
N ALA A 99 15.02 -11.98 -36.56
CA ALA A 99 14.37 -11.33 -35.46
C ALA A 99 15.39 -10.68 -34.50
N ALA A 100 15.37 -9.38 -34.46
CA ALA A 100 15.85 -8.61 -33.29
C ALA A 100 14.64 -7.91 -32.69
N ASN A 101 14.27 -8.37 -31.50
CA ASN A 101 13.25 -7.81 -30.65
C ASN A 101 13.67 -6.37 -30.26
N LYS A 102 13.27 -5.39 -31.05
CA LYS A 102 13.22 -4.00 -30.63
C LYS A 102 11.79 -3.70 -30.27
N GLN A 103 11.48 -3.60 -28.97
CA GLN A 103 10.35 -2.82 -28.50
C GLN A 103 10.45 -1.45 -29.18
N ALA A 104 9.65 -1.25 -30.22
CA ALA A 104 9.44 0.07 -30.79
C ALA A 104 8.80 0.92 -29.71
N VAL A 105 9.54 1.88 -29.16
CA VAL A 105 8.94 3.03 -28.53
C VAL A 105 8.20 3.75 -29.66
N THR A 106 6.92 3.44 -29.83
CA THR A 106 6.05 4.21 -30.69
C THR A 106 5.92 5.57 -30.05
N ASN A 107 6.42 6.62 -30.69
CA ASN A 107 6.07 7.99 -30.30
C ASN A 107 4.54 8.06 -30.19
N PRO A 108 4.00 8.67 -29.14
CA PRO A 108 2.54 8.82 -29.01
C PRO A 108 2.00 9.54 -30.23
N GLU A 109 1.03 8.90 -30.89
CA GLU A 109 0.39 9.46 -32.07
C GLU A 109 -0.71 10.42 -31.61
N THR A 110 -0.60 11.71 -31.95
CA THR A 110 -1.67 12.68 -31.71
C THR A 110 -2.80 12.40 -32.71
N ILE A 111 -3.96 12.00 -32.17
CA ILE A 111 -5.16 11.69 -32.95
C ILE A 111 -5.92 12.98 -33.26
N ASP A 112 -6.04 13.85 -32.25
CA ASP A 112 -6.81 15.10 -32.33
C ASP A 112 -6.25 16.11 -31.32
N GLN A 113 -6.52 17.40 -31.56
CA GLN A 113 -6.11 18.49 -30.68
C GLN A 113 -6.94 19.74 -30.92
N GLY A 114 -7.02 20.61 -29.94
CA GLY A 114 -7.79 21.82 -30.07
C GLY A 114 -7.56 22.82 -28.94
N THR A 115 -8.47 23.77 -28.85
CA THR A 115 -8.54 24.71 -27.75
C THR A 115 -9.96 24.66 -27.18
N TRP A 116 -10.05 24.65 -25.86
CA TRP A 116 -11.30 24.65 -25.14
C TRP A 116 -11.25 25.69 -24.03
N GLY A 117 -12.01 26.76 -24.21
CA GLY A 117 -11.82 27.99 -23.44
C GLY A 117 -10.50 28.66 -23.81
N THR A 118 -9.58 28.79 -22.85
CA THR A 118 -8.20 29.23 -23.09
C THR A 118 -7.18 28.08 -22.94
N SER A 119 -7.64 26.91 -22.48
CA SER A 119 -6.82 25.71 -22.36
C SER A 119 -6.67 25.03 -23.73
N LYS A 120 -5.47 24.55 -24.04
CA LYS A 120 -5.24 23.66 -25.17
C LYS A 120 -5.43 22.22 -24.72
N TRP A 121 -5.84 21.37 -25.63
CA TRP A 121 -5.92 19.92 -25.37
C TRP A 121 -5.34 19.12 -26.52
N GLU A 122 -4.82 17.95 -26.18
CA GLU A 122 -4.28 16.96 -27.14
C GLU A 122 -4.82 15.58 -26.80
N TYR A 123 -5.29 14.85 -27.79
CA TYR A 123 -5.76 13.49 -27.67
C TYR A 123 -4.77 12.56 -28.36
N LYS A 124 -4.23 11.60 -27.64
CA LYS A 124 -3.13 10.73 -28.09
C LYS A 124 -3.44 9.26 -27.86
N HIS A 125 -2.88 8.41 -28.73
CA HIS A 125 -2.81 6.99 -28.50
C HIS A 125 -1.43 6.61 -27.99
N GLU A 126 -1.33 6.07 -26.78
CA GLU A 126 -0.10 5.76 -26.06
C GLU A 126 -0.09 4.29 -25.62
N GLY A 127 0.46 3.41 -26.43
CA GLY A 127 0.42 1.97 -26.16
C GLY A 127 -1.00 1.44 -26.25
N ASP A 128 -1.54 0.97 -25.13
CA ASP A 128 -2.93 0.50 -25.04
C ASP A 128 -3.90 1.61 -24.57
N ASP A 129 -3.38 2.80 -24.23
CA ASP A 129 -4.16 3.88 -23.67
C ASP A 129 -4.52 4.94 -24.70
N TYR A 130 -5.72 5.47 -24.54
CA TYR A 130 -6.19 6.67 -25.20
C TYR A 130 -6.19 7.81 -24.17
N VAL A 131 -5.32 8.79 -24.36
CA VAL A 131 -4.98 9.79 -23.35
C VAL A 131 -5.36 11.19 -23.81
N LEU A 132 -6.13 11.90 -23.01
CA LEU A 132 -6.43 13.33 -23.19
C LEU A 132 -5.51 14.15 -22.29
N TYR A 133 -4.75 15.06 -22.86
CA TYR A 133 -3.99 16.07 -22.18
C TYR A 133 -4.76 17.39 -22.12
N LEU A 134 -4.87 17.96 -20.94
CA LEU A 134 -5.41 19.30 -20.70
C LEU A 134 -4.26 20.20 -20.25
N HIS A 135 -3.96 21.21 -21.04
CA HIS A 135 -2.84 22.12 -20.78
C HIS A 135 -3.28 23.38 -20.04
N GLU A 136 -2.33 24.18 -19.51
CA GLU A 136 -2.58 25.41 -18.79
C GLU A 136 -3.64 26.29 -19.48
N GLY A 137 -4.54 26.84 -18.69
CA GLY A 137 -5.61 27.73 -19.13
C GLY A 137 -6.95 27.41 -18.47
N THR A 138 -7.93 28.26 -18.68
CA THR A 138 -9.30 28.03 -18.19
C THR A 138 -10.07 27.20 -19.21
N LEU A 139 -10.66 26.10 -18.72
CA LEU A 139 -11.51 25.22 -19.53
C LEU A 139 -12.77 25.98 -19.99
N GLY A 140 -13.24 25.67 -21.19
CA GLY A 140 -14.44 26.26 -21.73
C GLY A 140 -15.70 25.83 -20.99
N ASN A 141 -16.77 26.61 -21.11
CA ASN A 141 -18.09 26.22 -20.61
C ASN A 141 -18.67 25.12 -21.50
N ILE A 142 -19.20 24.09 -20.90
CA ILE A 142 -19.72 22.91 -21.58
C ILE A 142 -21.25 23.03 -21.82
N TYR A 143 -21.94 23.91 -21.19
CA TYR A 143 -23.40 24.15 -21.19
C TYR A 143 -24.21 22.89 -21.55
N HIS A 144 -24.51 22.07 -20.52
CA HIS A 144 -25.20 20.76 -20.63
C HIS A 144 -24.45 19.67 -21.46
N GLN A 145 -23.13 19.73 -21.54
CA GLN A 145 -22.37 18.86 -22.41
C GLN A 145 -21.02 18.48 -21.75
N SER A 146 -20.68 17.22 -21.78
CA SER A 146 -19.40 16.76 -21.22
C SER A 146 -18.24 17.03 -22.18
N ILE A 147 -17.03 16.84 -21.69
CA ILE A 147 -15.78 16.82 -22.50
C ILE A 147 -15.87 15.90 -23.74
N ASN A 148 -16.79 14.93 -23.73
CA ASN A 148 -17.12 14.07 -24.87
C ASN A 148 -17.47 14.83 -26.17
N GLN A 149 -17.83 16.10 -26.07
CA GLN A 149 -18.14 16.90 -27.24
C GLN A 149 -16.90 17.47 -27.94
N LEU A 150 -15.77 17.49 -27.28
CA LEU A 150 -14.50 17.83 -27.93
C LEU A 150 -14.14 16.80 -28.99
N ASN A 151 -14.42 15.52 -28.70
CA ASN A 151 -14.27 14.44 -29.65
C ASN A 151 -15.25 13.30 -29.32
N SER A 152 -16.04 12.87 -30.30
CA SER A 152 -17.07 11.85 -30.14
C SER A 152 -16.54 10.45 -29.75
N ALA A 153 -15.23 10.21 -29.89
CA ALA A 153 -14.59 8.97 -29.46
C ALA A 153 -14.34 8.89 -27.95
N PHE A 154 -14.40 10.01 -27.21
CA PHE A 154 -14.03 10.02 -25.79
C PHE A 154 -14.90 9.11 -24.94
N ALA A 155 -16.21 9.08 -25.14
CA ALA A 155 -17.13 8.24 -24.38
C ALA A 155 -16.73 6.74 -24.41
N ASP A 156 -16.28 6.23 -25.55
CA ASP A 156 -16.05 4.84 -25.81
C ASP A 156 -14.57 4.42 -25.83
N GLN A 157 -13.65 5.37 -25.88
CA GLN A 157 -12.23 5.08 -26.06
C GLN A 157 -11.33 5.68 -24.96
N LEU A 158 -11.64 6.88 -24.44
CA LEU A 158 -10.75 7.58 -23.53
C LEU A 158 -10.52 6.77 -22.25
N THR A 159 -9.25 6.37 -22.01
CA THR A 159 -8.87 5.57 -20.85
C THR A 159 -8.19 6.40 -19.76
N LYS A 160 -7.54 7.50 -20.16
CA LYS A 160 -6.79 8.37 -19.23
C LYS A 160 -6.97 9.86 -19.56
N ILE A 161 -6.93 10.68 -18.52
CA ILE A 161 -6.80 12.13 -18.66
C ILE A 161 -5.53 12.55 -17.91
N LYS A 162 -4.78 13.50 -18.45
CA LYS A 162 -3.66 14.15 -17.79
C LYS A 162 -3.92 15.65 -17.70
N VAL A 163 -3.88 16.17 -16.48
CA VAL A 163 -4.15 17.58 -16.18
C VAL A 163 -2.84 18.27 -15.82
N ASP A 164 -2.43 19.23 -16.65
CA ASP A 164 -1.22 20.00 -16.39
C ASP A 164 -1.45 21.04 -15.29
N ARG A 165 -0.37 21.57 -14.75
CA ARG A 165 -0.43 22.69 -13.81
C ARG A 165 -1.00 23.93 -14.47
N GLY A 166 -1.83 24.66 -13.73
CA GLY A 166 -2.46 25.90 -14.21
C GLY A 166 -3.72 25.68 -15.05
N VAL A 167 -4.26 24.46 -15.05
CA VAL A 167 -5.60 24.21 -15.58
C VAL A 167 -6.64 24.69 -14.57
N VAL A 168 -7.53 25.58 -15.01
CA VAL A 168 -8.60 26.17 -14.19
C VAL A 168 -9.94 25.65 -14.71
N ALA A 169 -10.75 25.09 -13.82
CA ALA A 169 -12.10 24.64 -14.13
C ALA A 169 -12.99 25.84 -14.48
N ASN A 170 -13.98 25.63 -15.35
CA ASN A 170 -14.98 26.65 -15.61
C ASN A 170 -15.83 26.90 -14.36
N GLN A 171 -16.36 28.12 -14.18
CA GLN A 171 -17.28 28.41 -13.09
C GLN A 171 -18.49 27.47 -13.09
N ASP A 172 -19.02 27.16 -14.27
CA ASP A 172 -20.00 26.10 -14.49
C ASP A 172 -19.29 24.87 -15.05
N SER A 173 -19.03 23.91 -14.18
CA SER A 173 -18.35 22.64 -14.50
C SER A 173 -19.31 21.45 -14.54
N GLN A 174 -20.60 21.73 -14.80
CA GLN A 174 -21.61 20.69 -14.95
C GLN A 174 -21.17 19.67 -16.01
N GLY A 175 -21.15 18.38 -15.64
CA GLY A 175 -20.84 17.28 -16.54
C GLY A 175 -19.42 17.25 -17.10
N LEU A 176 -18.46 17.95 -16.47
CA LEU A 176 -17.09 18.11 -16.99
C LEU A 176 -16.48 16.80 -17.50
N PHE A 177 -16.56 15.73 -16.75
CA PHE A 177 -16.06 14.39 -17.10
C PHE A 177 -17.18 13.36 -17.31
N MET A 178 -18.42 13.82 -17.48
CA MET A 178 -19.60 12.96 -17.58
C MET A 178 -19.49 11.97 -18.75
N GLY A 179 -19.88 10.72 -18.51
CA GLY A 179 -20.06 9.69 -19.54
C GLY A 179 -18.76 9.09 -20.08
N LEU A 180 -17.63 9.30 -19.42
CA LEU A 180 -16.35 8.72 -19.80
C LEU A 180 -16.25 7.26 -19.31
N ASN A 181 -17.03 6.38 -19.96
CA ASN A 181 -17.24 5.00 -19.52
C ASN A 181 -15.98 4.12 -19.50
N LYS A 182 -14.93 4.49 -20.24
CA LYS A 182 -13.65 3.77 -20.29
C LYS A 182 -12.56 4.39 -19.44
N LEU A 183 -12.81 5.58 -18.90
CA LEU A 183 -11.84 6.30 -18.08
C LEU A 183 -11.50 5.51 -16.82
N THR A 184 -10.21 5.27 -16.61
CA THR A 184 -9.68 4.54 -15.43
C THR A 184 -8.92 5.45 -14.48
N THR A 185 -8.26 6.49 -15.00
CA THR A 185 -7.44 7.40 -14.20
C THR A 185 -7.47 8.82 -14.73
N ILE A 186 -7.34 9.79 -13.81
CA ILE A 186 -7.09 11.19 -14.13
C ILE A 186 -5.81 11.61 -13.42
N ASP A 187 -4.70 11.56 -14.14
CA ASP A 187 -3.39 11.94 -13.62
C ASP A 187 -3.29 13.47 -13.52
N GLY A 188 -2.80 13.98 -12.40
CA GLY A 188 -2.70 15.42 -12.18
C GLY A 188 -4.03 16.10 -11.85
N LEU A 189 -5.06 15.36 -11.43
CA LEU A 189 -6.35 15.95 -11.03
C LEU A 189 -6.17 17.00 -9.92
N GLU A 190 -5.13 16.87 -9.09
CA GLU A 190 -4.73 17.84 -8.08
C GLU A 190 -4.26 19.19 -8.66
N ASN A 191 -4.02 19.26 -9.95
CA ASN A 191 -3.66 20.51 -10.65
C ASN A 191 -4.87 21.30 -11.16
N LEU A 192 -6.07 20.68 -11.10
CA LEU A 192 -7.30 21.35 -11.53
C LEU A 192 -7.76 22.36 -10.47
N ASP A 193 -7.62 23.63 -10.77
CA ASP A 193 -8.11 24.71 -9.90
C ASP A 193 -9.64 24.81 -9.97
N THR A 194 -10.32 24.42 -8.87
CA THR A 194 -11.78 24.46 -8.73
C THR A 194 -12.29 25.64 -7.91
N SER A 195 -11.41 26.56 -7.48
CA SER A 195 -11.72 27.65 -6.54
C SER A 195 -12.83 28.63 -7.00
N LYS A 196 -13.18 28.60 -8.29
CA LYS A 196 -14.23 29.45 -8.86
C LYS A 196 -15.49 28.68 -9.27
N VAL A 197 -15.48 27.37 -9.07
CA VAL A 197 -16.60 26.52 -9.49
C VAL A 197 -17.80 26.75 -8.58
N THR A 198 -18.96 26.99 -9.18
CA THR A 198 -20.23 27.13 -8.47
C THR A 198 -21.21 26.01 -8.76
N ASN A 199 -20.98 25.23 -9.83
CA ASN A 199 -21.81 24.13 -10.27
C ASN A 199 -20.92 22.90 -10.60
N MET A 200 -21.09 21.79 -9.85
CA MET A 200 -20.41 20.50 -10.08
C MET A 200 -21.42 19.39 -10.40
N GLN A 201 -22.63 19.77 -10.83
CA GLN A 201 -23.65 18.80 -11.24
C GLN A 201 -23.07 17.84 -12.29
N ASP A 202 -23.38 16.53 -12.20
CA ASP A 202 -22.99 15.48 -13.16
C ASP A 202 -21.47 15.39 -13.42
N MET A 203 -20.59 16.02 -12.60
CA MET A 203 -19.18 16.24 -12.97
C MET A 203 -18.42 14.94 -13.34
N PHE A 204 -18.70 13.83 -12.65
CA PHE A 204 -18.15 12.52 -12.92
C PHE A 204 -19.23 11.46 -13.22
N GLU A 205 -20.45 11.90 -13.52
CA GLU A 205 -21.57 11.01 -13.79
C GLU A 205 -21.19 9.98 -14.88
N ASN A 206 -21.53 8.70 -14.67
CA ASN A 206 -21.24 7.60 -15.59
C ASN A 206 -19.73 7.35 -15.86
N CYS A 207 -18.81 7.73 -14.96
CA CYS A 207 -17.42 7.31 -15.02
C CYS A 207 -17.25 5.88 -14.47
N ARG A 208 -17.87 4.91 -15.15
CA ARG A 208 -18.09 3.54 -14.64
C ARG A 208 -16.84 2.72 -14.34
N ASN A 209 -15.68 3.05 -14.96
CA ASN A 209 -14.45 2.27 -14.83
C ASN A 209 -13.43 2.87 -13.86
N ILE A 210 -13.70 4.05 -13.30
CA ILE A 210 -12.85 4.62 -12.25
C ILE A 210 -13.02 3.80 -10.97
N GLU A 211 -11.92 3.27 -10.45
CA GLU A 211 -11.88 2.53 -9.19
C GLU A 211 -11.49 3.39 -7.99
N VAL A 212 -10.64 4.38 -8.22
CA VAL A 212 -10.14 5.32 -7.21
C VAL A 212 -10.19 6.72 -7.81
N LEU A 213 -10.80 7.66 -7.10
CA LEU A 213 -10.87 9.05 -7.49
C LEU A 213 -10.44 9.92 -6.30
N ASP A 214 -9.36 10.66 -6.47
CA ASP A 214 -8.87 11.58 -5.44
C ASP A 214 -9.30 13.00 -5.75
N VAL A 215 -10.33 13.48 -5.04
CA VAL A 215 -10.86 14.83 -5.09
C VAL A 215 -10.56 15.64 -3.83
N SER A 216 -9.59 15.17 -3.02
CA SER A 216 -9.26 15.77 -1.73
C SER A 216 -8.70 17.20 -1.83
N HIS A 217 -8.31 17.63 -3.00
CA HIS A 217 -7.79 18.97 -3.29
C HIS A 217 -8.82 19.93 -3.89
N PHE A 218 -10.04 19.46 -4.16
CA PHE A 218 -11.09 20.32 -4.70
C PHE A 218 -11.50 21.40 -3.68
N ASP A 219 -11.47 22.66 -4.12
CA ASP A 219 -12.12 23.74 -3.40
C ASP A 219 -13.60 23.81 -3.82
N THR A 220 -14.48 23.46 -2.88
CA THR A 220 -15.93 23.41 -3.09
C THR A 220 -16.66 24.55 -2.38
N SER A 221 -15.93 25.51 -1.80
CA SER A 221 -16.48 26.58 -0.96
C SER A 221 -17.50 27.50 -1.66
N GLN A 222 -17.49 27.52 -2.99
CA GLN A 222 -18.42 28.32 -3.81
C GLN A 222 -19.52 27.46 -4.48
N VAL A 223 -19.45 26.13 -4.31
CA VAL A 223 -20.35 25.21 -5.02
C VAL A 223 -21.75 25.25 -4.40
N THR A 224 -22.75 25.42 -5.24
CA THR A 224 -24.17 25.44 -4.85
C THR A 224 -24.95 24.23 -5.33
N ASN A 225 -24.43 23.50 -6.33
CA ASN A 225 -25.07 22.33 -6.91
C ASN A 225 -24.05 21.18 -7.05
N MET A 226 -24.35 20.03 -6.42
CA MET A 226 -23.60 18.77 -6.50
C MET A 226 -24.49 17.59 -6.92
N ASP A 227 -25.65 17.89 -7.55
CA ASP A 227 -26.53 16.85 -8.07
C ASP A 227 -25.76 15.90 -8.98
N SER A 228 -25.94 14.61 -8.80
CA SER A 228 -25.38 13.53 -9.62
C SER A 228 -23.84 13.55 -9.77
N MET A 229 -23.10 14.29 -8.91
CA MET A 229 -21.65 14.52 -9.10
C MET A 229 -20.85 13.24 -9.31
N PHE A 230 -21.17 12.14 -8.65
CA PHE A 230 -20.52 10.83 -8.77
C PHE A 230 -21.51 9.73 -9.18
N ALA A 231 -22.69 10.08 -9.67
CA ALA A 231 -23.71 9.12 -10.02
C ALA A 231 -23.19 8.11 -11.06
N PHE A 232 -23.58 6.84 -10.93
CA PHE A 232 -23.19 5.75 -11.82
C PHE A 232 -21.67 5.48 -11.92
N CYS A 233 -20.89 5.91 -10.92
CA CYS A 233 -19.50 5.49 -10.77
C CYS A 233 -19.43 4.09 -10.15
N SER A 234 -19.99 3.11 -10.83
CA SER A 234 -20.32 1.79 -10.26
C SER A 234 -19.11 0.94 -9.86
N ASN A 235 -17.90 1.20 -10.38
CA ASN A 235 -16.66 0.53 -9.95
C ASN A 235 -15.87 1.28 -8.88
N LEU A 236 -16.32 2.46 -8.45
CA LEU A 236 -15.61 3.27 -7.47
C LEU A 236 -15.55 2.54 -6.12
N LYS A 237 -14.34 2.26 -5.64
CA LYS A 237 -14.07 1.51 -4.39
C LYS A 237 -13.78 2.42 -3.22
N THR A 238 -13.13 3.56 -3.50
CA THR A 238 -12.73 4.54 -2.50
C THR A 238 -12.95 5.94 -3.03
N LEU A 239 -13.56 6.79 -2.20
CA LEU A 239 -13.78 8.20 -2.49
C LEU A 239 -13.54 9.00 -1.19
N ASN A 240 -12.72 10.03 -1.27
CA ASN A 240 -12.45 10.91 -0.15
C ASN A 240 -13.05 12.30 -0.39
N VAL A 241 -14.16 12.60 0.30
CA VAL A 241 -14.85 13.90 0.26
C VAL A 241 -14.73 14.66 1.60
N SER A 242 -13.78 14.28 2.46
CA SER A 242 -13.65 14.84 3.81
C SER A 242 -13.26 16.31 3.88
N ASN A 243 -12.78 16.89 2.77
CA ASN A 243 -12.44 18.31 2.66
C ASN A 243 -13.51 19.13 1.91
N PHE A 244 -14.61 18.50 1.47
CA PHE A 244 -15.67 19.25 0.80
C PHE A 244 -16.32 20.24 1.77
N ASP A 245 -16.32 21.52 1.40
CA ASP A 245 -17.17 22.54 2.02
C ASP A 245 -18.50 22.55 1.28
N THR A 246 -19.54 22.05 1.95
CA THR A 246 -20.90 21.97 1.38
C THR A 246 -21.83 23.05 1.90
N SER A 247 -21.31 24.04 2.64
CA SER A 247 -22.10 25.08 3.32
C SER A 247 -22.92 25.99 2.38
N GLN A 248 -22.63 25.97 1.08
CA GLN A 248 -23.40 26.72 0.08
C GLN A 248 -24.28 25.79 -0.78
N VAL A 249 -24.17 24.47 -0.65
CA VAL A 249 -24.87 23.52 -1.52
C VAL A 249 -26.35 23.49 -1.20
N THR A 250 -27.17 23.58 -2.25
CA THR A 250 -28.64 23.51 -2.17
C THR A 250 -29.22 22.27 -2.80
N ASP A 251 -28.46 21.57 -3.63
CA ASP A 251 -28.85 20.37 -4.35
C ASP A 251 -27.78 19.27 -4.24
N MET A 252 -28.17 18.13 -3.67
CA MET A 252 -27.34 16.91 -3.54
C MET A 252 -28.10 15.68 -4.08
N ALA A 253 -29.11 15.89 -4.92
CA ALA A 253 -29.83 14.77 -5.52
C ALA A 253 -28.87 13.82 -6.24
N SER A 254 -29.09 12.53 -6.17
CA SER A 254 -28.31 11.49 -6.88
C SER A 254 -26.78 11.54 -6.68
N MET A 255 -26.23 12.32 -5.74
CA MET A 255 -24.77 12.60 -5.66
C MET A 255 -23.89 11.35 -5.68
N PHE A 256 -24.36 10.24 -5.08
CA PHE A 256 -23.66 8.95 -5.03
C PHE A 256 -24.51 7.79 -5.58
N GLU A 257 -25.51 8.08 -6.38
CA GLU A 257 -26.38 7.07 -6.97
C GLU A 257 -25.57 6.03 -7.77
N ASP A 258 -25.89 4.74 -7.62
CA ASP A 258 -25.22 3.61 -8.29
C ASP A 258 -23.70 3.56 -8.05
N CYS A 259 -23.21 4.09 -6.92
CA CYS A 259 -21.84 3.85 -6.47
C CYS A 259 -21.72 2.46 -5.84
N ASN A 260 -22.02 1.43 -6.60
CA ASN A 260 -22.23 0.06 -6.17
C ASN A 260 -21.07 -0.57 -5.39
N ASN A 261 -19.82 -0.20 -5.69
CA ASN A 261 -18.64 -0.82 -5.10
C ASN A 261 -18.08 -0.06 -3.88
N LEU A 262 -18.67 1.09 -3.50
CA LEU A 262 -18.29 1.78 -2.28
C LEU A 262 -18.70 0.95 -1.05
N LYS A 263 -17.72 0.62 -0.20
CA LYS A 263 -17.95 -0.11 1.06
C LYS A 263 -18.11 0.81 2.26
N THR A 264 -17.49 1.96 2.19
CA THR A 264 -17.50 3.01 3.21
C THR A 264 -17.49 4.36 2.51
N LEU A 265 -18.25 5.30 3.05
CA LEU A 265 -18.28 6.68 2.62
C LEU A 265 -18.36 7.57 3.87
N ASN A 266 -17.46 8.54 3.97
CA ASN A 266 -17.45 9.49 5.08
C ASN A 266 -18.00 10.83 4.62
N VAL A 267 -19.18 11.18 5.13
CA VAL A 267 -19.88 12.46 4.87
C VAL A 267 -20.04 13.29 6.16
N SER A 268 -19.25 13.02 7.19
CA SER A 268 -19.35 13.68 8.49
C SER A 268 -19.02 15.18 8.48
N ASN A 269 -18.37 15.68 7.41
CA ASN A 269 -18.09 17.09 7.19
C ASN A 269 -19.17 17.83 6.42
N PHE A 270 -20.21 17.14 5.90
CA PHE A 270 -21.22 17.78 5.07
C PHE A 270 -22.11 18.70 5.91
N ASP A 271 -22.15 19.98 5.58
CA ASP A 271 -23.16 20.92 6.04
C ASP A 271 -24.35 20.88 5.06
N THR A 272 -25.45 20.30 5.50
CA THR A 272 -26.66 20.14 4.68
C THR A 272 -27.75 21.17 5.01
N SER A 273 -27.44 22.18 5.82
CA SER A 273 -28.42 23.14 6.34
C SER A 273 -29.16 23.96 5.27
N LYS A 274 -28.61 24.02 4.04
CA LYS A 274 -29.25 24.71 2.89
C LYS A 274 -29.83 23.76 1.85
N VAL A 275 -29.55 22.44 1.98
CA VAL A 275 -29.95 21.47 0.96
C VAL A 275 -31.48 21.31 0.92
N THR A 276 -32.01 21.34 -0.30
CA THR A 276 -33.43 21.18 -0.56
C THR A 276 -33.79 19.87 -1.26
N TYR A 277 -32.85 19.27 -2.01
CA TYR A 277 -33.03 18.00 -2.72
C TYR A 277 -31.99 17.00 -2.26
N MET A 278 -32.45 15.82 -1.79
CA MET A 278 -31.64 14.69 -1.39
C MET A 278 -32.17 13.37 -1.99
N ASP A 279 -33.04 13.49 -3.00
CA ASP A 279 -33.60 12.33 -3.66
C ASP A 279 -32.47 11.53 -4.35
N TRP A 280 -32.55 10.19 -4.26
CA TRP A 280 -31.59 9.22 -4.81
C TRP A 280 -30.14 9.34 -4.28
N MET A 281 -29.83 10.25 -3.35
CA MET A 281 -28.46 10.61 -2.96
C MET A 281 -27.52 9.42 -2.72
N PHE A 282 -28.01 8.34 -2.11
CA PHE A 282 -27.27 7.11 -1.84
C PHE A 282 -27.93 5.88 -2.47
N SER A 283 -28.86 6.10 -3.40
CA SER A 283 -29.57 4.99 -4.04
C SER A 283 -28.59 4.04 -4.73
N GLU A 284 -28.85 2.74 -4.69
CA GLU A 284 -28.03 1.70 -5.31
C GLU A 284 -26.59 1.62 -4.80
N CYS A 285 -26.26 2.22 -3.63
CA CYS A 285 -25.00 2.00 -2.95
C CYS A 285 -24.96 0.61 -2.29
N ASN A 286 -24.99 -0.43 -3.11
CA ASN A 286 -25.27 -1.81 -2.72
C ASN A 286 -24.30 -2.43 -1.70
N ASN A 287 -23.03 -1.97 -1.69
CA ASN A 287 -22.00 -2.50 -0.81
C ASN A 287 -21.77 -1.69 0.47
N LEU A 288 -22.49 -0.57 0.67
CA LEU A 288 -22.43 0.15 1.94
C LEU A 288 -23.07 -0.68 3.06
N ASN A 289 -22.26 -0.99 4.08
CA ASN A 289 -22.75 -1.73 5.26
C ASN A 289 -23.25 -0.79 6.37
N THR A 290 -22.63 0.39 6.47
CA THR A 290 -22.94 1.46 7.41
C THR A 290 -22.76 2.80 6.72
N LEU A 291 -23.61 3.74 7.07
CA LEU A 291 -23.52 5.13 6.63
C LEU A 291 -23.87 6.02 7.83
N ASP A 292 -22.99 6.96 8.16
CA ASP A 292 -23.21 7.92 9.23
C ASP A 292 -23.70 9.25 8.62
N VAL A 293 -24.97 9.55 8.87
CA VAL A 293 -25.63 10.80 8.45
C VAL A 293 -26.03 11.65 9.65
N SER A 294 -25.44 11.40 10.83
CA SER A 294 -25.79 12.05 12.08
C SER A 294 -25.61 13.58 12.09
N ASN A 295 -24.83 14.10 11.17
CA ASN A 295 -24.62 15.54 10.96
C ASN A 295 -25.61 16.19 9.98
N PHE A 296 -26.50 15.43 9.32
CA PHE A 296 -27.39 15.97 8.31
C PHE A 296 -28.50 16.83 8.92
N ASP A 297 -28.55 18.09 8.58
CA ASP A 297 -29.71 18.95 8.81
C ASP A 297 -30.67 18.86 7.61
N THR A 298 -31.80 18.19 7.81
CA THR A 298 -32.81 18.01 6.76
C THR A 298 -33.96 19.01 6.83
N SER A 299 -33.82 20.08 7.64
CA SER A 299 -34.90 21.03 7.91
C SER A 299 -35.37 21.83 6.69
N GLN A 300 -34.55 21.87 5.63
CA GLN A 300 -34.89 22.55 4.38
C GLN A 300 -35.34 21.59 3.27
N VAL A 301 -35.10 20.26 3.45
CA VAL A 301 -35.32 19.24 2.41
C VAL A 301 -36.80 19.12 2.05
N ILE A 302 -37.09 19.09 0.76
CA ILE A 302 -38.43 18.93 0.19
C ILE A 302 -38.65 17.62 -0.54
N ASP A 303 -37.54 16.97 -0.98
CA ASP A 303 -37.55 15.70 -1.67
C ASP A 303 -36.52 14.72 -1.06
N MET A 304 -36.97 13.51 -0.68
CA MET A 304 -36.17 12.41 -0.15
C MET A 304 -36.49 11.09 -0.89
N ALA A 305 -37.05 11.18 -2.10
CA ALA A 305 -37.40 9.98 -2.86
C ALA A 305 -36.16 9.13 -3.09
N CYS A 306 -36.27 7.80 -2.83
CA CYS A 306 -35.20 6.83 -3.04
C CYS A 306 -33.86 7.13 -2.36
N MET A 307 -33.78 8.05 -1.38
CA MET A 307 -32.52 8.53 -0.80
C MET A 307 -31.58 7.38 -0.40
N PHE A 308 -32.12 6.27 0.12
CA PHE A 308 -31.38 5.05 0.48
C PHE A 308 -31.90 3.82 -0.29
N GLY A 309 -32.62 4.02 -1.39
CA GLY A 309 -33.19 2.93 -2.17
C GLY A 309 -32.14 1.93 -2.64
N ASN A 310 -32.46 0.64 -2.65
CA ASN A 310 -31.57 -0.43 -3.11
C ASN A 310 -30.24 -0.58 -2.32
N CYS A 311 -30.10 0.03 -1.12
CA CYS A 311 -28.94 -0.19 -0.25
C CYS A 311 -29.03 -1.57 0.43
N TYR A 312 -28.86 -2.67 -0.35
CA TYR A 312 -29.14 -4.05 0.11
C TYR A 312 -28.36 -4.47 1.35
N ASN A 313 -27.15 -3.99 1.53
CA ASN A 313 -26.25 -4.39 2.62
C ASN A 313 -26.29 -3.46 3.84
N LEU A 314 -27.01 -2.35 3.77
CA LEU A 314 -27.11 -1.39 4.87
C LEU A 314 -27.83 -2.04 6.07
N GLY A 315 -27.09 -2.37 7.11
CA GLY A 315 -27.61 -3.08 8.28
C GLY A 315 -28.14 -2.18 9.38
N THR A 316 -27.61 -0.97 9.46
CA THR A 316 -27.97 0.07 10.44
C THR A 316 -27.93 1.44 9.78
N LEU A 317 -28.94 2.25 10.07
CA LEU A 317 -29.05 3.62 9.62
C LEU A 317 -29.79 4.42 10.70
N ASP A 318 -29.20 5.49 11.19
CA ASP A 318 -29.86 6.39 12.15
C ASP A 318 -30.33 7.66 11.44
N VAL A 319 -31.64 7.77 11.29
CA VAL A 319 -32.36 8.92 10.76
C VAL A 319 -33.25 9.57 11.82
N SER A 320 -33.08 9.23 13.08
CA SER A 320 -33.91 9.70 14.19
C SER A 320 -33.91 11.22 14.37
N HIS A 321 -32.87 11.87 13.87
CA HIS A 321 -32.70 13.34 13.92
C HIS A 321 -33.25 14.06 12.66
N PHE A 322 -33.73 13.34 11.64
CA PHE A 322 -34.24 13.97 10.42
C PHE A 322 -35.54 14.75 10.68
N TYR A 323 -35.58 15.98 10.20
CA TYR A 323 -36.74 16.86 10.21
C TYR A 323 -37.39 16.88 8.84
N THR A 324 -38.62 16.35 8.74
CA THR A 324 -39.27 16.12 7.44
C THR A 324 -40.48 17.00 7.19
N SER A 325 -40.66 18.08 7.99
CA SER A 325 -41.88 18.92 7.93
C SER A 325 -42.10 19.67 6.61
N LYS A 326 -41.08 19.70 5.73
CA LYS A 326 -41.18 20.28 4.38
C LYS A 326 -41.24 19.23 3.28
N VAL A 327 -40.90 17.96 3.58
CA VAL A 327 -40.79 16.90 2.59
C VAL A 327 -42.16 16.59 1.99
N THR A 328 -42.19 16.48 0.67
CA THR A 328 -43.39 16.18 -0.12
C THR A 328 -43.34 14.80 -0.77
N ASP A 329 -42.15 14.29 -1.04
CA ASP A 329 -41.92 12.97 -1.63
C ASP A 329 -40.96 12.13 -0.76
N MET A 330 -41.41 10.92 -0.36
CA MET A 330 -40.66 9.87 0.33
C MET A 330 -40.77 8.54 -0.41
N SER A 331 -41.11 8.57 -1.70
CA SER A 331 -41.26 7.37 -2.52
C SER A 331 -39.94 6.59 -2.50
N GLY A 332 -39.99 5.28 -2.23
CA GLY A 332 -38.80 4.41 -2.26
C GLY A 332 -37.68 4.76 -1.28
N MET A 333 -37.85 5.67 -0.32
CA MET A 333 -36.78 6.19 0.53
C MET A 333 -35.89 5.08 1.12
N PHE A 334 -36.49 3.92 1.49
CA PHE A 334 -35.80 2.76 1.99
C PHE A 334 -36.11 1.50 1.14
N ASP A 335 -36.58 1.66 -0.10
CA ASP A 335 -36.91 0.54 -0.97
C ASP A 335 -35.74 -0.46 -1.02
N ARG A 336 -36.03 -1.77 -0.84
CA ARG A 336 -35.07 -2.86 -0.88
C ARG A 336 -33.84 -2.72 0.05
N CYS A 337 -33.93 -1.98 1.15
CA CYS A 337 -32.95 -2.03 2.23
C CYS A 337 -33.06 -3.37 2.97
N ASN A 338 -32.71 -4.48 2.32
CA ASN A 338 -33.00 -5.83 2.74
C ASN A 338 -32.40 -6.22 4.11
N ASN A 339 -31.25 -5.65 4.48
CA ASN A 339 -30.54 -5.95 5.72
C ASN A 339 -30.89 -4.98 6.88
N LEU A 340 -31.63 -3.91 6.60
CA LEU A 340 -31.98 -2.91 7.61
C LEU A 340 -32.93 -3.49 8.63
N LYS A 341 -32.56 -3.45 9.92
CA LYS A 341 -33.29 -4.13 11.00
C LYS A 341 -34.20 -3.20 11.79
N ALA A 342 -33.82 -1.96 11.95
CA ALA A 342 -34.52 -0.98 12.75
C ALA A 342 -34.51 0.39 12.07
N LEU A 343 -35.60 1.12 12.20
CA LEU A 343 -35.71 2.52 11.83
C LEU A 343 -36.40 3.31 12.94
N ASP A 344 -35.81 4.46 13.26
CA ASP A 344 -36.44 5.45 14.15
C ASP A 344 -36.87 6.65 13.31
N LEU A 345 -38.20 6.78 13.14
CA LEU A 345 -38.85 7.87 12.42
C LEU A 345 -39.64 8.74 13.40
N SER A 346 -39.23 8.77 14.68
CA SER A 346 -39.95 9.50 15.73
C SER A 346 -40.08 10.99 15.49
N ASN A 347 -39.12 11.60 14.79
CA ASN A 347 -39.12 13.02 14.43
C ASN A 347 -39.75 13.31 13.06
N PHE A 348 -40.18 12.27 12.32
CA PHE A 348 -40.78 12.51 11.00
C PHE A 348 -42.12 13.19 11.11
N ASP A 349 -42.26 14.33 10.48
CA ASP A 349 -43.55 15.00 10.26
C ASP A 349 -43.95 14.76 8.79
N THR A 350 -44.93 13.86 8.63
CA THR A 350 -45.38 13.46 7.28
C THR A 350 -46.62 14.20 6.82
N SER A 351 -46.91 15.34 7.45
CA SER A 351 -48.14 16.10 7.16
C SER A 351 -48.19 16.70 5.74
N LYS A 352 -47.04 16.89 5.10
CA LYS A 352 -46.93 17.40 3.73
C LYS A 352 -46.62 16.35 2.69
N VAL A 353 -46.30 15.14 3.12
CA VAL A 353 -45.93 14.07 2.17
C VAL A 353 -47.14 13.63 1.37
N THR A 354 -46.98 13.70 0.05
CA THR A 354 -48.02 13.33 -0.91
C THR A 354 -47.67 12.07 -1.69
N GLN A 355 -46.40 11.70 -1.73
CA GLN A 355 -45.87 10.52 -2.45
C GLN A 355 -45.18 9.56 -1.47
N TRP A 356 -45.64 8.28 -1.50
CA TRP A 356 -45.24 7.27 -0.55
C TRP A 356 -44.86 5.94 -1.18
N THR A 357 -44.96 5.85 -2.49
CA THR A 357 -44.86 4.57 -3.21
C THR A 357 -43.59 3.83 -2.83
N HIS A 358 -43.79 2.60 -2.29
CA HIS A 358 -42.69 1.67 -2.00
C HIS A 358 -41.68 2.11 -0.94
N MET A 359 -41.98 3.07 -0.07
CA MET A 359 -41.03 3.59 0.93
C MET A 359 -40.32 2.46 1.72
N PHE A 360 -40.98 1.34 2.03
CA PHE A 360 -40.40 0.19 2.73
C PHE A 360 -40.50 -1.12 1.93
N TYR A 361 -40.75 -1.04 0.62
CA TYR A 361 -40.88 -2.26 -0.17
C TYR A 361 -39.61 -3.12 -0.06
N SER A 362 -39.79 -4.43 0.19
CA SER A 362 -38.68 -5.38 0.35
C SER A 362 -37.68 -5.09 1.51
N CYS A 363 -38.04 -4.29 2.52
CA CYS A 363 -37.24 -4.16 3.75
C CYS A 363 -37.44 -5.41 4.64
N ASN A 364 -37.07 -6.60 4.13
CA ASN A 364 -37.48 -7.89 4.71
C ASN A 364 -36.88 -8.21 6.09
N SER A 365 -35.81 -7.50 6.50
CA SER A 365 -35.20 -7.64 7.83
C SER A 365 -35.72 -6.64 8.86
N LEU A 366 -36.53 -5.65 8.43
CA LEU A 366 -37.02 -4.59 9.30
C LEU A 366 -37.97 -5.16 10.33
N ASN A 367 -37.51 -5.27 11.57
CA ASN A 367 -38.26 -5.89 12.67
C ASN A 367 -38.50 -4.95 13.84
N ARG A 368 -38.03 -3.70 13.75
CA ARG A 368 -38.29 -2.61 14.68
C ARG A 368 -38.57 -1.31 13.96
N LEU A 369 -39.63 -0.64 14.32
CA LEU A 369 -40.01 0.65 13.75
C LEU A 369 -40.49 1.58 14.88
N VAL A 370 -39.87 2.76 15.00
CA VAL A 370 -40.30 3.79 15.95
C VAL A 370 -40.99 4.92 15.14
N LEU A 371 -42.21 5.21 15.49
CA LEU A 371 -43.03 6.20 14.81
C LEU A 371 -43.46 7.31 15.76
N GLY A 372 -43.34 8.57 15.33
CA GLY A 372 -43.78 9.73 16.08
C GLY A 372 -45.31 9.98 15.98
N ALA A 373 -45.81 10.93 16.77
CA ALA A 373 -47.22 11.34 16.72
C ALA A 373 -47.61 11.94 15.35
N LYS A 374 -46.65 12.55 14.66
CA LYS A 374 -46.85 13.17 13.34
C LYS A 374 -46.51 12.25 12.16
N THR A 375 -45.96 11.08 12.42
CA THR A 375 -45.59 10.09 11.39
C THR A 375 -46.82 9.28 11.02
N LYS A 376 -47.55 9.68 10.01
CA LYS A 376 -48.67 8.94 9.45
C LYS A 376 -48.21 8.18 8.24
N LEU A 377 -48.45 6.86 8.21
CA LEU A 377 -48.17 6.01 7.07
C LEU A 377 -49.40 5.83 6.20
N THR A 378 -49.21 5.32 5.00
CA THR A 378 -50.31 4.92 4.08
C THR A 378 -50.04 3.49 3.56
N SER A 379 -51.02 2.86 2.94
CA SER A 379 -50.89 1.53 2.33
C SER A 379 -49.82 1.49 1.22
N ASP A 380 -49.45 2.66 0.67
CA ASP A 380 -48.52 2.76 -0.45
C ASP A 380 -47.06 2.63 -0.01
N VAL A 381 -46.77 2.79 1.30
CA VAL A 381 -45.39 2.59 1.82
C VAL A 381 -44.92 1.15 1.71
N LYS A 382 -45.81 0.19 1.56
CA LYS A 382 -45.53 -1.26 1.39
C LYS A 382 -44.63 -1.83 2.49
N LEU A 383 -44.99 -1.56 3.74
CA LEU A 383 -44.32 -2.18 4.89
C LEU A 383 -44.38 -3.71 4.76
N PRO A 384 -43.26 -4.44 4.78
CA PRO A 384 -43.23 -5.88 4.62
C PRO A 384 -44.08 -6.57 5.67
N THR A 385 -44.72 -7.68 5.29
CA THR A 385 -45.47 -8.53 6.24
C THR A 385 -44.49 -9.17 7.20
N VAL A 386 -44.90 -9.24 8.48
CA VAL A 386 -44.12 -10.00 9.46
C VAL A 386 -44.07 -11.47 9.03
N PRO A 387 -42.87 -12.11 9.04
CA PRO A 387 -42.72 -13.49 8.58
C PRO A 387 -43.60 -14.49 9.33
N ALA A 388 -43.75 -15.68 8.77
CA ALA A 388 -44.54 -16.74 9.34
C ALA A 388 -44.07 -17.16 10.75
N VAL A 389 -44.99 -17.67 11.56
CA VAL A 389 -44.70 -18.21 12.91
C VAL A 389 -43.54 -19.22 12.84
N ASN A 390 -42.66 -19.18 13.85
CA ASN A 390 -41.44 -19.98 13.98
C ASN A 390 -40.32 -19.61 12.99
N THR A 391 -40.46 -18.57 12.18
CA THR A 391 -39.33 -18.03 11.39
C THR A 391 -38.27 -17.53 12.36
N VAL A 392 -37.04 -18.02 12.19
CA VAL A 392 -35.86 -17.56 12.98
C VAL A 392 -35.46 -16.18 12.53
N ILE A 393 -35.27 -15.26 13.47
CA ILE A 393 -34.78 -13.93 13.17
C ILE A 393 -33.26 -13.98 13.12
N SER A 394 -32.74 -13.73 11.95
CA SER A 394 -31.28 -13.81 11.67
C SER A 394 -30.43 -13.00 12.65
N GLY A 395 -29.42 -13.65 13.22
CA GLY A 395 -28.49 -13.01 14.19
C GLY A 395 -29.08 -12.89 15.60
N THR A 396 -30.22 -13.51 15.90
CA THR A 396 -30.83 -13.50 17.23
C THR A 396 -31.21 -14.92 17.69
N ASN A 397 -31.53 -15.06 18.98
CA ASN A 397 -32.12 -16.28 19.52
C ASN A 397 -33.66 -16.19 19.57
N ARG A 398 -34.27 -15.43 18.68
CA ARG A 398 -35.72 -15.18 18.64
C ARG A 398 -36.33 -15.77 17.38
N ILE A 399 -37.57 -16.15 17.52
CA ILE A 399 -38.45 -16.58 16.45
C ILE A 399 -39.71 -15.71 16.45
N VAL A 400 -40.33 -15.60 15.30
CA VAL A 400 -41.64 -14.99 15.18
C VAL A 400 -42.67 -15.83 15.96
N ALA A 401 -43.31 -15.24 16.97
CA ALA A 401 -44.33 -15.86 17.77
C ALA A 401 -45.71 -15.79 17.10
N ALA A 402 -45.96 -14.64 16.44
CA ALA A 402 -47.17 -14.44 15.64
C ALA A 402 -46.86 -13.38 14.54
N PRO A 403 -47.52 -13.41 13.38
CA PRO A 403 -47.22 -12.54 12.24
C PRO A 403 -47.78 -11.12 12.45
N TYR A 404 -47.39 -10.49 13.56
CA TYR A 404 -47.88 -9.17 13.97
C TYR A 404 -46.72 -8.27 14.38
N TRP A 405 -46.93 -6.98 14.22
CA TRP A 405 -46.21 -5.92 14.92
C TRP A 405 -46.89 -5.71 16.29
N VAL A 406 -46.09 -5.55 17.33
CA VAL A 406 -46.55 -5.26 18.70
C VAL A 406 -46.09 -3.87 19.09
N ALA A 407 -47.01 -3.04 19.58
CA ALA A 407 -46.63 -1.79 20.24
C ALA A 407 -45.91 -2.11 21.54
N THR A 408 -44.59 -2.07 21.56
CA THR A 408 -43.78 -2.39 22.75
C THR A 408 -43.63 -1.22 23.69
N SER A 409 -43.87 0.00 23.20
CA SER A 409 -43.99 1.22 24.02
C SER A 409 -44.95 2.21 23.35
N GLY A 410 -45.44 3.18 24.10
CA GLY A 410 -46.21 4.30 23.57
C GLY A 410 -47.67 4.02 23.35
N TYR A 411 -48.22 4.51 22.24
CA TYR A 411 -49.64 4.43 21.92
C TYR A 411 -50.15 2.98 21.84
N GLU A 412 -51.25 2.67 22.54
CA GLU A 412 -51.85 1.33 22.60
C GLU A 412 -50.83 0.21 22.93
N GLN A 413 -49.92 0.46 23.87
CA GLN A 413 -48.88 -0.49 24.27
C GLN A 413 -49.48 -1.90 24.52
N GLY A 414 -48.82 -2.92 23.96
CA GLY A 414 -49.22 -4.32 24.00
C GLY A 414 -50.19 -4.75 22.90
N LYS A 415 -50.76 -3.82 22.13
CA LYS A 415 -51.61 -4.15 21.00
C LYS A 415 -50.83 -4.67 19.81
N ARG A 416 -51.42 -5.59 19.07
CA ARG A 416 -50.89 -6.24 17.87
C ARG A 416 -51.55 -5.66 16.64
N TYR A 417 -50.72 -5.53 15.56
CA TYR A 417 -51.15 -5.03 14.27
C TYR A 417 -50.54 -5.88 13.16
N THR A 418 -51.32 -6.19 12.13
CA THR A 418 -50.73 -6.57 10.84
C THR A 418 -49.97 -5.40 10.23
N SER A 419 -49.14 -5.63 9.21
CA SER A 419 -48.48 -4.52 8.49
C SER A 419 -49.52 -3.56 7.89
N ASP A 420 -50.63 -4.06 7.34
CA ASP A 420 -51.68 -3.25 6.74
C ASP A 420 -52.42 -2.39 7.78
N GLU A 421 -52.71 -2.96 8.94
CA GLU A 421 -53.34 -2.23 10.06
C GLU A 421 -52.36 -1.14 10.57
N LEU A 422 -51.08 -1.44 10.70
CA LEU A 422 -50.08 -0.48 11.15
C LEU A 422 -49.91 0.67 10.17
N MET A 423 -49.88 0.40 8.86
CA MET A 423 -49.84 1.43 7.81
C MET A 423 -51.08 2.33 7.81
N SER A 424 -52.23 1.77 8.18
CA SER A 424 -53.48 2.51 8.20
C SER A 424 -53.79 3.15 9.56
N LEU A 425 -52.92 2.98 10.56
CA LEU A 425 -53.14 3.39 11.93
C LEU A 425 -53.19 4.93 12.05
N THR A 426 -54.31 5.41 12.58
CA THR A 426 -54.52 6.82 12.92
C THR A 426 -54.65 7.00 14.42
N GLY A 427 -54.49 8.25 14.90
CA GLY A 427 -54.70 8.60 16.32
C GLY A 427 -53.47 8.39 17.21
N ARG A 428 -52.32 8.00 16.67
CA ARG A 428 -51.06 7.98 17.43
C ARG A 428 -50.75 9.40 17.90
N ASP A 429 -50.66 9.60 19.21
CA ASP A 429 -50.47 10.87 19.88
C ASP A 429 -49.10 11.02 20.56
N GLN A 430 -48.30 9.97 20.52
CA GLN A 430 -46.99 9.90 21.12
C GLN A 430 -46.04 8.99 20.34
N VAL A 431 -44.72 9.12 20.60
CA VAL A 431 -43.71 8.22 20.04
C VAL A 431 -44.04 6.77 20.49
N THR A 432 -44.09 5.90 19.50
CA THR A 432 -44.47 4.49 19.71
C THR A 432 -43.49 3.57 19.00
N THR A 433 -42.99 2.60 19.74
CA THR A 433 -42.13 1.54 19.19
C THR A 433 -42.96 0.33 18.83
N TYR A 434 -42.79 -0.14 17.62
CA TYR A 434 -43.36 -1.37 17.10
C TYR A 434 -42.24 -2.36 16.81
N ASP A 435 -42.34 -3.53 17.45
CA ASP A 435 -41.42 -4.66 17.20
C ASP A 435 -42.25 -5.84 16.65
N TRP A 436 -41.61 -6.73 15.89
CA TRP A 436 -42.24 -8.00 15.54
C TRP A 436 -42.63 -8.77 16.81
N ASP A 437 -43.80 -9.41 16.79
CA ASP A 437 -44.20 -10.31 17.86
C ASP A 437 -43.29 -11.53 17.86
N THR A 438 -42.40 -11.57 18.80
CA THR A 438 -41.35 -12.58 18.84
C THR A 438 -41.24 -13.22 20.21
N GLN A 439 -40.85 -14.47 20.21
CA GLN A 439 -40.54 -15.21 21.44
C GLN A 439 -39.12 -15.73 21.39
N THR A 440 -38.53 -15.92 22.55
CA THR A 440 -37.22 -16.55 22.65
C THR A 440 -37.31 -17.99 22.19
N LEU A 441 -36.38 -18.43 21.37
CA LEU A 441 -36.26 -19.82 21.03
C LEU A 441 -35.87 -20.56 22.32
N ALA A 442 -36.70 -21.48 22.79
CA ALA A 442 -36.33 -22.44 23.84
C ALA A 442 -35.33 -23.41 23.19
N THR A 443 -34.09 -23.00 23.02
CA THR A 443 -33.05 -23.74 22.29
C THR A 443 -31.78 -23.83 23.11
N ASN A 444 -31.09 -24.93 22.93
CA ASN A 444 -29.70 -25.01 23.36
C ASN A 444 -28.95 -23.88 22.70
N THR A 445 -28.39 -23.00 23.48
CA THR A 445 -27.43 -21.98 23.04
C THR A 445 -26.04 -22.40 23.44
N THR A 446 -25.08 -21.85 22.77
CA THR A 446 -23.68 -22.08 23.13
C THR A 446 -23.00 -20.73 23.32
N GLN A 447 -22.43 -20.52 24.47
CA GLN A 447 -21.57 -19.38 24.68
C GLN A 447 -20.15 -19.76 24.31
N THR A 448 -19.49 -18.92 23.54
CA THR A 448 -18.13 -19.10 23.11
C THR A 448 -17.25 -18.00 23.72
N LYS A 449 -16.09 -18.36 24.19
CA LYS A 449 -15.04 -17.41 24.62
C LYS A 449 -13.81 -17.70 23.80
N ALA A 450 -13.34 -16.72 23.06
CA ALA A 450 -12.03 -16.74 22.44
C ALA A 450 -10.97 -16.38 23.48
N VAL A 451 -9.87 -17.10 23.48
CA VAL A 451 -8.69 -16.76 24.29
C VAL A 451 -7.49 -16.84 23.40
N THR A 452 -6.74 -15.73 23.35
CA THR A 452 -5.62 -15.56 22.42
C THR A 452 -4.30 -15.50 23.17
N ARG A 453 -3.33 -16.26 22.69
CA ARG A 453 -1.92 -16.06 23.02
C ARG A 453 -1.22 -15.44 21.82
N LEU A 454 -0.74 -14.21 22.02
CA LEU A 454 0.00 -13.47 21.02
C LEU A 454 1.50 -13.72 21.24
N ILE A 455 2.20 -14.17 20.24
CA ILE A 455 3.64 -14.39 20.26
C ILE A 455 4.26 -13.37 19.32
N VAL A 456 5.06 -12.48 19.87
CA VAL A 456 5.70 -11.40 19.13
C VAL A 456 7.20 -11.66 19.07
N VAL A 457 7.68 -11.97 17.91
CA VAL A 457 9.11 -12.23 17.64
C VAL A 457 9.74 -10.95 17.12
N HIS A 458 10.57 -10.32 17.95
CA HIS A 458 11.37 -9.16 17.58
C HIS A 458 12.68 -9.68 16.94
N GLN A 459 12.73 -9.67 15.62
CA GLN A 459 13.84 -10.25 14.87
C GLN A 459 15.08 -9.35 14.94
N PRO A 460 16.28 -9.92 14.77
CA PRO A 460 17.51 -9.15 14.83
C PRO A 460 17.66 -8.03 13.80
N ASP A 461 16.92 -8.08 12.71
CA ASP A 461 16.88 -7.03 11.67
C ASP A 461 15.99 -5.83 12.03
N GLY A 462 15.37 -5.87 13.22
CA GLY A 462 14.44 -4.84 13.70
C GLY A 462 13.00 -5.06 13.26
N SER A 463 12.72 -6.06 12.44
CA SER A 463 11.35 -6.41 12.06
C SER A 463 10.66 -7.20 13.19
N THR A 464 9.34 -7.16 13.20
CA THR A 464 8.53 -7.95 14.13
C THR A 464 7.65 -8.91 13.36
N LYS A 465 7.63 -10.16 13.82
CA LYS A 465 6.68 -11.16 13.34
C LYS A 465 5.75 -11.54 14.48
N THR A 466 4.46 -11.45 14.22
CA THR A 466 3.44 -11.79 15.21
C THR A 466 2.72 -13.06 14.79
N ASP A 467 2.58 -13.98 15.73
CA ASP A 467 1.77 -15.18 15.59
C ASP A 467 0.70 -15.19 16.69
N ALA A 468 -0.55 -15.39 16.29
CA ALA A 468 -1.67 -15.41 17.20
C ALA A 468 -2.27 -16.81 17.29
N GLN A 469 -2.16 -17.42 18.45
CA GLN A 469 -2.80 -18.70 18.74
C GLN A 469 -4.13 -18.44 19.47
N THR A 470 -5.22 -18.37 18.70
CA THR A 470 -6.57 -18.20 19.27
C THR A 470 -7.23 -19.57 19.37
N VAL A 471 -7.73 -19.88 20.54
CA VAL A 471 -8.57 -21.04 20.78
C VAL A 471 -9.93 -20.63 21.31
N MET A 472 -10.91 -21.43 20.99
CA MET A 472 -12.27 -21.20 21.40
C MET A 472 -12.63 -22.24 22.47
N ILE A 473 -13.11 -21.75 23.62
CA ILE A 473 -13.75 -22.59 24.61
C ILE A 473 -15.25 -22.27 24.60
N THR A 474 -16.05 -23.27 24.80
CA THR A 474 -17.51 -23.15 24.72
C THR A 474 -18.16 -23.68 25.96
N ARG A 475 -19.37 -23.20 26.24
CA ARG A 475 -20.26 -23.84 27.20
C ARG A 475 -21.68 -23.92 26.63
N PRO A 476 -22.37 -25.02 26.83
CA PRO A 476 -23.79 -25.12 26.48
C PRO A 476 -24.62 -24.27 27.42
N GLY A 477 -25.68 -23.70 26.92
CA GLY A 477 -26.68 -22.99 27.69
C GLY A 477 -28.06 -23.46 27.28
N LEU A 478 -28.95 -23.55 28.23
CA LEU A 478 -30.38 -23.75 28.00
C LEU A 478 -31.11 -22.43 28.23
N VAL A 479 -31.61 -21.83 27.16
CA VAL A 479 -32.46 -20.65 27.26
C VAL A 479 -33.82 -21.07 27.79
N LYS A 480 -34.20 -20.55 28.94
CA LYS A 480 -35.51 -20.79 29.52
C LYS A 480 -36.54 -19.86 28.89
N PRO A 481 -37.85 -20.21 28.96
CA PRO A 481 -38.94 -19.36 28.45
C PRO A 481 -38.98 -17.94 29.02
N ASP A 482 -38.43 -17.73 30.21
CA ASP A 482 -38.33 -16.43 30.88
C ASP A 482 -37.12 -15.59 30.38
N GLY A 483 -36.38 -16.08 29.36
CA GLY A 483 -35.23 -15.43 28.81
C GLY A 483 -33.93 -15.65 29.61
N THR A 484 -33.99 -16.31 30.76
CA THR A 484 -32.77 -16.65 31.51
C THR A 484 -32.04 -17.83 30.88
N ILE A 485 -30.72 -17.86 30.97
CA ILE A 485 -29.90 -18.93 30.41
C ILE A 485 -29.25 -19.73 31.55
N ALA A 486 -29.56 -21.03 31.58
CA ALA A 486 -28.85 -21.96 32.46
C ALA A 486 -27.58 -22.44 31.72
N TRP A 487 -26.44 -21.96 32.19
CA TRP A 487 -25.15 -22.30 31.59
C TRP A 487 -24.58 -23.60 32.15
N GLY A 488 -24.09 -24.46 31.29
CA GLY A 488 -23.26 -25.62 31.65
C GLY A 488 -21.78 -25.23 31.88
N SER A 489 -20.98 -26.25 32.11
CA SER A 489 -19.53 -26.06 32.29
C SER A 489 -18.83 -25.69 30.99
N TRP A 490 -17.79 -24.88 31.11
CA TRP A 490 -16.91 -24.55 29.99
C TRP A 490 -16.09 -25.78 29.58
N THR A 491 -15.90 -25.96 28.29
CA THR A 491 -14.87 -26.84 27.73
C THR A 491 -13.50 -26.28 28.01
N THR A 492 -12.50 -27.10 27.80
CA THR A 492 -11.10 -26.64 27.74
C THR A 492 -10.58 -26.77 26.32
N ALA A 493 -9.59 -25.96 25.99
CA ALA A 493 -8.86 -26.03 24.75
C ALA A 493 -7.34 -26.01 25.05
N GLN A 494 -6.51 -26.03 24.05
CA GLN A 494 -5.07 -26.01 24.25
C GLN A 494 -4.40 -25.12 23.22
N TRP A 495 -3.57 -24.19 23.68
CA TRP A 495 -2.57 -23.59 22.81
C TRP A 495 -1.46 -24.61 22.54
N THR A 496 -1.11 -24.81 21.30
CA THR A 496 -0.02 -25.70 20.90
C THR A 496 1.33 -25.11 21.27
N ALA A 497 2.34 -25.94 21.46
CA ALA A 497 3.70 -25.46 21.57
C ALA A 497 4.06 -24.62 20.32
N HIS A 498 4.86 -23.58 20.52
CA HIS A 498 5.36 -22.74 19.44
C HIS A 498 6.88 -22.83 19.38
N GLU A 499 7.38 -23.10 18.19
CA GLU A 499 8.84 -23.14 17.96
C GLU A 499 9.38 -21.72 17.92
N VAL A 500 10.38 -21.47 18.75
CA VAL A 500 11.11 -20.21 18.74
C VAL A 500 12.11 -20.22 17.59
N PRO A 501 12.00 -19.31 16.61
CA PRO A 501 12.94 -19.28 15.50
C PRO A 501 14.38 -19.10 15.96
N SER A 502 15.31 -19.78 15.33
CA SER A 502 16.73 -19.58 15.58
C SER A 502 17.33 -18.63 14.54
N PHE A 503 18.14 -17.71 15.00
CA PHE A 503 18.91 -16.81 14.14
C PHE A 503 20.40 -17.01 14.43
N ALA A 504 21.17 -17.21 13.38
CA ALA A 504 22.61 -17.42 13.50
C ALA A 504 23.27 -16.23 14.21
N GLY A 505 24.03 -16.54 15.26
CA GLY A 505 24.69 -15.51 16.06
C GLY A 505 23.81 -14.79 17.08
N TYR A 506 22.59 -15.24 17.30
CA TYR A 506 21.69 -14.66 18.30
C TYR A 506 21.11 -15.71 19.24
N LYS A 507 20.86 -15.29 20.47
CA LYS A 507 20.25 -16.12 21.51
C LYS A 507 18.86 -15.58 21.83
N PRO A 508 17.81 -16.39 21.73
CA PRO A 508 16.46 -15.93 22.08
C PRO A 508 16.29 -15.76 23.60
N SER A 509 15.48 -14.78 24.00
CA SER A 509 15.09 -14.53 25.41
C SER A 509 14.25 -15.66 25.99
N VAL A 510 13.53 -16.37 25.12
CA VAL A 510 12.71 -17.55 25.46
C VAL A 510 13.14 -18.70 24.56
N LYS A 511 13.50 -19.85 25.15
CA LYS A 511 13.98 -21.00 24.36
C LYS A 511 12.85 -21.81 23.72
N GLU A 512 11.73 -21.90 24.40
CA GLU A 512 10.56 -22.65 23.95
C GLU A 512 9.29 -22.04 24.55
N ILE A 513 8.21 -22.13 23.85
CA ILE A 513 6.89 -21.78 24.35
C ILE A 513 6.06 -23.06 24.37
N PRO A 514 5.86 -23.66 25.55
CA PRO A 514 5.19 -24.96 25.65
C PRO A 514 3.69 -24.84 25.33
N ALA A 515 3.09 -25.98 25.03
CA ALA A 515 1.65 -26.11 24.99
C ALA A 515 1.04 -25.79 26.37
N GLN A 516 -0.11 -25.11 26.36
CA GLN A 516 -0.79 -24.70 27.60
C GLN A 516 -2.28 -24.94 27.49
N THR A 517 -2.86 -25.57 28.52
CA THR A 517 -4.32 -25.74 28.60
C THR A 517 -4.98 -24.42 28.87
N VAL A 518 -6.01 -24.13 28.08
CA VAL A 518 -6.86 -22.94 28.21
C VAL A 518 -8.18 -23.33 28.85
N THR A 519 -8.52 -22.63 29.92
CA THR A 519 -9.75 -22.80 30.69
C THR A 519 -10.56 -21.50 30.70
N SER A 520 -11.72 -21.50 31.32
CA SER A 520 -12.52 -20.29 31.49
C SER A 520 -11.82 -19.16 32.27
N GLN A 521 -10.84 -19.52 33.10
CA GLN A 521 -10.04 -18.58 33.89
C GLN A 521 -8.80 -18.04 33.14
N THR A 522 -8.45 -18.66 32.05
CA THR A 522 -7.33 -18.20 31.22
C THR A 522 -7.72 -16.92 30.49
N GLY A 523 -6.92 -15.87 30.67
CA GLY A 523 -7.02 -14.63 29.93
C GLY A 523 -6.12 -14.64 28.69
N ASP A 524 -6.21 -13.59 27.88
CA ASP A 524 -5.29 -13.37 26.77
C ASP A 524 -3.86 -13.15 27.30
N GLN A 525 -2.89 -13.62 26.55
CA GLN A 525 -1.47 -13.55 26.89
C GLN A 525 -0.69 -12.92 25.73
N ALA A 526 0.35 -12.18 26.05
CA ALA A 526 1.35 -11.74 25.09
C ALA A 526 2.72 -12.22 25.54
N ILE A 527 3.48 -12.78 24.62
CA ILE A 527 4.84 -13.27 24.83
C ILE A 527 5.73 -12.60 23.81
N ASP A 528 6.63 -11.76 24.29
CA ASP A 528 7.64 -11.12 23.47
C ASP A 528 8.93 -11.93 23.49
N ILE A 529 9.46 -12.20 22.32
CA ILE A 529 10.72 -12.91 22.13
C ILE A 529 11.72 -11.94 21.53
N TYR A 530 12.77 -11.67 22.27
CA TYR A 530 13.89 -10.84 21.85
C TYR A 530 15.11 -11.71 21.60
N TYR A 531 16.06 -11.19 20.86
CA TYR A 531 17.30 -11.90 20.51
C TYR A 531 18.50 -11.06 20.90
N ASP A 532 19.27 -11.60 21.82
CA ASP A 532 20.54 -11.00 22.23
C ASP A 532 21.65 -11.44 21.26
N PRO A 533 22.45 -10.54 20.73
CA PRO A 533 23.56 -10.91 19.89
C PRO A 533 24.61 -11.69 20.70
N ILE A 534 25.15 -12.73 20.09
CA ILE A 534 26.22 -13.57 20.67
C ILE A 534 27.56 -13.00 20.23
N GLU A 535 28.53 -13.00 21.15
CA GLU A 535 29.91 -12.63 20.82
C GLU A 535 30.50 -13.62 19.82
N GLN A 536 31.10 -13.10 18.78
CA GLN A 536 31.73 -13.86 17.69
C GLN A 536 33.22 -13.57 17.63
N THR A 537 33.99 -14.56 17.20
CA THR A 537 35.41 -14.40 16.88
C THR A 537 35.58 -14.38 15.37
N ILE A 538 36.21 -13.33 14.86
CA ILE A 538 36.50 -13.13 13.45
C ILE A 538 37.99 -13.35 13.24
N THR A 539 38.37 -14.25 12.34
CA THR A 539 39.75 -14.47 11.98
C THR A 539 40.15 -13.63 10.80
N VAL A 540 41.07 -12.69 11.00
CA VAL A 540 41.74 -11.99 9.90
C VAL A 540 42.91 -12.84 9.48
N GLN A 541 42.94 -13.30 8.24
CA GLN A 541 44.03 -14.02 7.61
C GLN A 541 44.83 -13.10 6.71
N TYR A 542 46.09 -12.91 7.03
CA TYR A 542 47.02 -12.20 6.15
C TYR A 542 47.56 -13.22 5.13
N VAL A 543 47.29 -12.93 3.84
CA VAL A 543 47.66 -13.85 2.75
C VAL A 543 48.65 -13.17 1.79
N ASP A 544 49.67 -13.89 1.36
CA ASP A 544 50.55 -13.41 0.32
C ASP A 544 49.92 -13.50 -1.08
N ALA A 545 50.62 -13.07 -2.09
CA ALA A 545 50.14 -13.06 -3.47
C ALA A 545 49.78 -14.44 -4.03
N SER A 546 50.26 -15.51 -3.42
CA SER A 546 49.93 -16.88 -3.76
C SER A 546 48.67 -17.39 -3.05
N GLY A 547 48.12 -16.60 -2.12
CA GLY A 547 47.00 -16.97 -1.27
C GLY A 547 47.39 -17.79 -0.03
N LYS A 548 48.66 -17.96 0.25
CA LYS A 548 49.15 -18.63 1.46
C LYS A 548 48.99 -17.72 2.68
N VAL A 549 48.42 -18.25 3.76
CA VAL A 549 48.32 -17.55 5.03
C VAL A 549 49.71 -17.38 5.66
N VAL A 550 50.12 -16.14 5.89
CA VAL A 550 51.39 -15.78 6.49
C VAL A 550 51.28 -15.22 7.91
N GLY A 551 50.06 -15.00 8.37
CA GLY A 551 49.73 -14.60 9.74
C GLY A 551 48.23 -14.51 9.95
N THR A 552 47.81 -14.45 11.20
CA THR A 552 46.42 -14.30 11.61
C THR A 552 46.28 -13.26 12.71
N GLN A 553 45.10 -12.65 12.79
CA GLN A 553 44.71 -11.79 13.87
C GLN A 553 43.26 -12.14 14.24
N GLU A 554 42.97 -12.24 15.49
CA GLU A 554 41.59 -12.43 15.98
C GLU A 554 40.98 -11.11 16.41
N LEU A 555 39.73 -10.95 16.08
CA LEU A 555 38.87 -9.83 16.50
C LEU A 555 37.64 -10.42 17.15
N THR A 556 37.12 -9.78 18.15
CA THR A 556 35.87 -10.15 18.80
C THR A 556 34.86 -9.01 18.74
N GLY A 557 33.61 -9.36 18.59
CA GLY A 557 32.49 -8.44 18.58
C GLY A 557 31.18 -9.18 18.61
N TYR A 558 30.11 -8.50 18.94
CA TYR A 558 28.77 -9.11 18.91
C TYR A 558 28.20 -9.14 17.52
N THR A 559 27.45 -10.17 17.20
CA THR A 559 26.75 -10.29 15.91
C THR A 559 26.00 -9.01 15.57
N GLY A 560 26.23 -8.46 14.39
CA GLY A 560 25.63 -7.20 13.94
C GLY A 560 26.49 -5.96 14.22
N ASP A 561 27.51 -6.04 15.08
CA ASP A 561 28.43 -4.94 15.31
C ASP A 561 29.21 -4.59 14.04
N THR A 562 29.65 -3.35 13.99
CA THR A 562 30.59 -2.90 12.97
C THR A 562 31.92 -2.60 13.66
N LEU A 563 32.90 -3.45 13.42
CA LEU A 563 34.26 -3.29 13.93
C LEU A 563 35.09 -2.44 12.99
N THR A 564 35.96 -1.60 13.54
CA THR A 564 37.01 -0.87 12.82
C THR A 564 38.36 -1.49 13.16
N PRO A 565 38.78 -2.52 12.42
CA PRO A 565 40.00 -3.24 12.76
C PRO A 565 41.24 -2.40 12.58
N ASN A 566 42.16 -2.52 13.53
CA ASN A 566 43.53 -2.06 13.33
C ASN A 566 44.35 -3.22 12.75
N TYR A 567 44.55 -3.20 11.44
CA TYR A 567 45.25 -4.28 10.75
C TYR A 567 46.77 -4.16 10.94
N HIS A 568 47.45 -5.25 11.37
CA HIS A 568 48.87 -5.27 11.54
C HIS A 568 49.45 -6.41 10.68
N ALA A 569 50.09 -5.99 9.59
CA ALA A 569 50.76 -6.95 8.74
C ALA A 569 51.84 -7.73 9.53
N PRO A 570 51.98 -9.03 9.28
CA PRO A 570 53.04 -9.84 9.93
C PRO A 570 54.43 -9.28 9.69
N ALA A 571 55.36 -9.66 10.58
CA ALA A 571 56.75 -9.22 10.46
C ALA A 571 57.33 -9.53 9.06
N GLY A 572 57.96 -8.58 8.45
CA GLY A 572 58.53 -8.69 7.09
C GLY A 572 57.56 -8.46 5.95
N TYR A 573 56.28 -8.18 6.26
CA TYR A 573 55.23 -7.87 5.28
C TYR A 573 54.70 -6.45 5.48
N GLU A 574 54.07 -5.96 4.46
CA GLU A 574 53.25 -4.74 4.48
C GLU A 574 51.93 -4.97 3.79
N LEU A 575 50.91 -4.17 4.09
CA LEU A 575 49.61 -4.29 3.47
C LEU A 575 49.71 -3.98 1.96
N ALA A 576 49.20 -4.87 1.12
CA ALA A 576 49.25 -4.71 -0.34
C ALA A 576 48.33 -3.56 -0.83
N ALA A 577 47.25 -3.30 -0.12
CA ALA A 577 46.34 -2.19 -0.34
C ALA A 577 45.64 -1.84 0.99
N ALA A 578 44.94 -0.72 1.02
CA ALA A 578 44.11 -0.37 2.17
C ALA A 578 43.03 -1.44 2.35
N PRO A 579 43.03 -2.20 3.47
CA PRO A 579 41.98 -3.21 3.74
C PRO A 579 40.65 -2.53 4.07
N GLN A 580 39.58 -3.31 4.17
CA GLN A 580 38.25 -2.80 4.49
C GLN A 580 38.29 -2.00 5.81
N PRO A 581 37.82 -0.73 5.78
CA PRO A 581 37.90 0.13 6.97
C PRO A 581 36.98 -0.35 8.11
N SER A 582 35.98 -1.16 7.78
CA SER A 582 35.06 -1.73 8.77
C SER A 582 34.63 -3.14 8.36
N ILE A 583 34.37 -3.95 9.36
CA ILE A 583 33.87 -5.32 9.22
C ILE A 583 32.54 -5.40 9.96
N LYS A 584 31.49 -5.82 9.28
CA LYS A 584 30.25 -6.20 9.95
C LYS A 584 30.39 -7.62 10.48
N VAL A 585 30.15 -7.80 11.78
CA VAL A 585 30.19 -9.12 12.43
C VAL A 585 28.97 -9.92 12.00
N ASP A 586 29.19 -11.06 11.34
CA ASP A 586 28.12 -11.99 10.99
C ASP A 586 27.86 -13.00 12.12
N GLY A 587 26.76 -13.71 12.02
CA GLY A 587 26.40 -14.72 13.02
C GLY A 587 26.93 -16.11 12.76
N SER A 588 27.87 -16.31 11.83
CA SER A 588 28.29 -17.64 11.38
C SER A 588 29.17 -18.37 12.39
N GLY A 589 29.83 -17.65 13.29
CA GLY A 589 30.82 -18.21 14.21
C GLY A 589 32.16 -18.59 13.57
N SER A 590 32.30 -18.34 12.28
CA SER A 590 33.49 -18.74 11.50
C SER A 590 33.90 -17.69 10.44
N GLN A 591 33.57 -16.44 10.69
CA GLN A 591 33.87 -15.35 9.75
C GLN A 591 35.38 -15.19 9.56
N VAL A 592 35.83 -15.23 8.31
CA VAL A 592 37.23 -15.06 7.93
C VAL A 592 37.35 -13.88 6.96
N ILE A 593 38.24 -12.99 7.31
CA ILE A 593 38.59 -11.83 6.46
C ILE A 593 40.00 -12.06 5.91
N LYS A 594 40.18 -12.02 4.60
CA LYS A 594 41.48 -12.12 3.96
C LYS A 594 42.02 -10.74 3.65
N VAL A 595 43.25 -10.49 4.11
CA VAL A 595 43.97 -9.24 3.86
C VAL A 595 45.25 -9.61 3.13
N THR A 596 45.39 -9.07 1.92
CA THR A 596 46.57 -9.34 1.11
C THR A 596 47.73 -8.49 1.60
N VAL A 597 48.89 -9.16 1.74
CA VAL A 597 50.14 -8.52 2.15
C VAL A 597 51.23 -8.80 1.12
N ASN A 598 52.12 -7.86 0.95
CA ASN A 598 53.31 -7.99 0.15
C ASN A 598 54.53 -8.07 1.07
N PRO A 599 55.59 -8.82 0.68
CA PRO A 599 56.86 -8.72 1.38
C PRO A 599 57.38 -7.31 1.36
N LYS A 600 57.90 -6.80 2.47
CA LYS A 600 58.59 -5.54 2.51
C LYS A 600 59.87 -5.61 1.73
N SER A 601 60.14 -4.63 1.01
CA SER A 601 61.40 -4.49 0.30
C SER A 601 62.30 -3.43 0.95
N ILE A 602 63.57 -3.70 1.02
CA ILE A 602 64.57 -2.73 1.40
C ILE A 602 65.13 -2.13 0.11
N GLN A 603 65.09 -0.84 0.01
CA GLN A 603 65.67 -0.12 -1.11
C GLN A 603 67.13 0.23 -0.81
N ASN A 604 68.03 -0.26 -1.64
CA ASN A 604 69.45 0.05 -1.61
C ASN A 604 69.84 0.73 -2.93
N THR A 605 70.97 1.32 -2.91
CA THR A 605 71.55 1.91 -4.15
C THR A 605 72.88 1.18 -4.43
N GLU A 606 72.98 0.60 -5.59
CA GLU A 606 74.20 0.07 -6.11
C GLU A 606 74.91 1.14 -6.95
N LEU A 607 76.21 1.33 -6.73
CA LEU A 607 77.02 2.26 -7.40
C LEU A 607 78.12 1.54 -8.22
N LYS A 608 78.32 1.95 -9.42
CA LYS A 608 79.44 1.49 -10.22
C LYS A 608 80.29 2.75 -10.66
N THR A 609 81.54 2.71 -10.31
CA THR A 609 82.45 3.78 -10.63
C THR A 609 83.23 3.42 -11.88
N ILE A 610 83.30 4.35 -12.85
CA ILE A 610 84.00 4.16 -14.10
C ILE A 610 84.89 5.38 -14.30
N THR A 611 86.16 5.15 -14.59
CA THR A 611 87.18 6.17 -14.58
C THR A 611 87.81 6.31 -15.97
N ARG A 612 87.87 7.55 -16.46
CA ARG A 612 88.68 7.86 -17.60
C ARG A 612 89.95 8.53 -17.12
N THR A 613 91.07 7.92 -17.46
CA THR A 613 92.43 8.41 -17.14
C THR A 613 93.02 9.09 -18.36
N ILE A 614 93.36 10.35 -18.26
CA ILE A 614 93.99 11.11 -19.33
C ILE A 614 95.41 11.39 -18.94
N ASN A 615 96.30 10.74 -19.64
CA ASN A 615 97.76 10.90 -19.45
C ASN A 615 98.29 11.92 -20.46
N VAL A 616 98.77 12.97 -19.96
CA VAL A 616 99.36 14.06 -20.78
C VAL A 616 100.88 14.00 -20.69
N HIS A 617 101.46 13.46 -21.74
CA HIS A 617 102.91 13.34 -21.87
C HIS A 617 103.51 14.72 -22.20
N GLN A 618 104.17 15.26 -21.25
CA GLN A 618 104.76 16.57 -21.36
C GLN A 618 106.08 16.58 -22.24
N PRO A 619 106.38 17.65 -22.86
CA PRO A 619 107.63 17.74 -23.66
C PRO A 619 108.97 17.51 -22.87
N ASP A 620 108.93 17.63 -21.58
CA ASP A 620 110.03 17.37 -20.66
C ASP A 620 110.13 15.88 -20.24
N GLY A 621 109.24 15.01 -20.77
CA GLY A 621 109.24 13.59 -20.49
C GLY A 621 108.37 13.20 -19.25
N SER A 622 107.80 14.14 -18.53
CA SER A 622 106.93 13.89 -17.45
C SER A 622 105.48 13.56 -17.94
N ILE A 623 104.79 12.77 -17.20
CA ILE A 623 103.36 12.44 -17.49
C ILE A 623 102.51 13.09 -16.40
N LYS A 624 101.55 13.87 -16.82
CA LYS A 624 100.55 14.44 -15.93
C LYS A 624 99.26 13.76 -16.16
N THR A 625 98.80 13.04 -15.15
CA THR A 625 97.58 12.23 -15.21
C THR A 625 96.41 13.02 -14.64
N TYR A 626 95.29 13.02 -15.35
CA TYR A 626 94.01 13.56 -14.93
C TYR A 626 92.98 12.41 -14.95
N ASN A 627 92.22 12.28 -13.84
CA ASN A 627 91.23 11.28 -13.74
C ASN A 627 89.84 11.96 -13.72
N GLN A 628 88.96 11.53 -14.58
CA GLN A 628 87.56 11.88 -14.59
C GLN A 628 86.79 10.66 -14.13
N VAL A 629 86.00 10.83 -13.08
CA VAL A 629 85.27 9.72 -12.41
C VAL A 629 83.77 9.94 -12.63
N ALA A 630 83.17 9.00 -13.25
CA ALA A 630 81.70 8.94 -13.36
C ALA A 630 81.15 7.88 -12.44
N ILE A 631 80.06 8.16 -11.74
CA ILE A 631 79.44 7.26 -10.79
C ILE A 631 78.00 6.99 -11.22
N ILE A 632 77.79 5.92 -11.95
CA ILE A 632 76.47 5.46 -12.30
C ILE A 632 75.84 4.68 -11.12
N ARG A 633 74.53 4.83 -11.01
CA ARG A 633 73.77 4.25 -9.87
C ARG A 633 72.50 3.59 -10.33
N ARG A 634 72.08 2.53 -9.62
CA ARG A 634 70.77 1.94 -9.77
C ARG A 634 70.16 1.59 -8.41
N THR A 635 68.86 1.57 -8.38
CA THR A 635 68.16 1.07 -7.20
C THR A 635 68.21 -0.46 -7.15
N VAL A 636 68.33 -0.98 -5.97
CA VAL A 636 68.25 -2.40 -5.69
C VAL A 636 67.16 -2.61 -4.61
N SER A 637 66.08 -3.24 -4.98
CA SER A 637 65.03 -3.58 -4.05
C SER A 637 65.22 -5.02 -3.62
N GLN A 638 65.32 -5.27 -2.34
CA GLN A 638 65.49 -6.60 -1.80
C GLN A 638 64.26 -6.99 -0.97
N ASP A 639 63.59 -8.05 -1.38
CA ASP A 639 62.50 -8.65 -0.65
C ASP A 639 62.97 -9.17 0.73
N GLN A 640 62.27 -8.77 1.80
CA GLN A 640 62.67 -9.15 3.19
C GLN A 640 62.38 -10.61 3.54
N ILE A 641 61.51 -11.27 2.79
CA ILE A 641 61.15 -12.66 3.05
C ILE A 641 61.93 -13.62 2.22
N THR A 642 62.03 -13.40 0.92
CA THR A 642 62.73 -14.28 -0.01
C THR A 642 64.21 -13.94 -0.14
N GLY A 643 64.61 -12.71 0.20
CA GLY A 643 65.94 -12.19 -0.03
C GLY A 643 66.26 -11.88 -1.50
N GLU A 644 65.28 -12.08 -2.38
CA GLU A 644 65.43 -11.83 -3.83
C GLU A 644 65.64 -10.34 -4.09
N LYS A 645 66.57 -10.08 -5.04
CA LYS A 645 66.90 -8.72 -5.41
C LYS A 645 66.41 -8.41 -6.82
N THR A 646 65.73 -7.31 -6.94
CA THR A 646 65.33 -6.71 -8.22
C THR A 646 66.13 -5.45 -8.43
N TYR A 647 66.56 -5.28 -9.64
CA TYR A 647 67.44 -4.17 -9.99
C TYR A 647 66.73 -3.19 -10.93
N GLY A 648 66.78 -1.94 -10.58
CA GLY A 648 66.30 -0.86 -11.46
C GLY A 648 67.32 -0.56 -12.59
N SER A 649 66.92 0.27 -13.48
CA SER A 649 67.81 0.74 -14.57
C SER A 649 68.93 1.58 -13.99
N TRP A 650 70.08 1.47 -14.61
CA TRP A 650 71.22 2.38 -14.32
C TRP A 650 70.86 3.79 -14.73
N HIS A 651 71.17 4.75 -13.89
CA HIS A 651 71.23 6.16 -14.23
C HIS A 651 72.61 6.44 -14.69
N ASN A 652 72.76 6.92 -15.93
CA ASN A 652 73.97 7.26 -16.55
C ASN A 652 74.61 8.49 -15.88
N ASP A 653 75.89 8.64 -16.05
CA ASP A 653 76.71 9.81 -15.69
C ASP A 653 77.52 10.21 -16.89
N SER A 654 78.42 11.13 -16.76
CA SER A 654 79.24 11.59 -17.89
C SER A 654 80.63 12.00 -17.44
N TRP A 655 81.58 11.81 -18.34
CA TRP A 655 82.82 12.49 -18.22
C TRP A 655 82.70 13.82 -18.99
N ASP A 656 83.09 14.90 -18.35
CA ASP A 656 83.13 16.20 -18.97
C ASP A 656 84.22 16.31 -20.07
N GLU A 657 84.08 17.29 -20.92
CA GLU A 657 85.11 17.66 -21.86
C GLU A 657 86.36 18.05 -21.10
N PHE A 658 87.51 17.47 -21.50
CA PHE A 658 88.81 17.85 -20.96
C PHE A 658 89.58 18.63 -22.01
N LYS A 659 89.87 19.88 -21.72
CA LYS A 659 90.72 20.73 -22.55
C LYS A 659 92.16 20.43 -22.24
N VAL A 660 92.80 19.97 -23.25
CA VAL A 660 94.28 19.68 -23.16
C VAL A 660 95.04 20.98 -22.96
N PRO A 661 95.88 21.06 -21.93
CA PRO A 661 96.68 22.29 -21.69
C PRO A 661 97.49 22.70 -22.89
N VAL A 662 97.46 23.98 -23.22
CA VAL A 662 98.27 24.51 -24.31
C VAL A 662 99.69 24.73 -23.80
N ILE A 663 100.67 24.20 -24.53
CA ILE A 663 102.08 24.40 -24.22
C ILE A 663 102.73 25.21 -25.37
N THR A 664 103.30 26.36 -25.06
CA THR A 664 103.90 27.25 -26.05
C THR A 664 105.02 26.55 -26.82
N GLY A 665 104.90 26.54 -28.13
CA GLY A 665 105.87 25.87 -29.01
C GLY A 665 105.60 24.42 -29.32
N TYR A 666 104.43 23.88 -28.83
CA TYR A 666 104.02 22.48 -29.06
C TYR A 666 102.52 22.39 -29.44
N THR A 667 102.21 21.43 -30.24
CA THR A 667 100.83 21.10 -30.60
C THR A 667 100.56 19.69 -30.08
N SER A 668 99.43 19.50 -29.33
CA SER A 668 99.00 18.22 -28.86
C SER A 668 98.39 17.40 -29.99
N ASN A 669 98.44 16.01 -29.88
CA ASN A 669 97.75 15.11 -30.81
C ASN A 669 96.24 15.28 -30.78
N GLN A 670 95.73 15.85 -29.66
CA GLN A 670 94.32 16.13 -29.48
C GLN A 670 94.20 17.39 -28.61
N ALA A 671 93.43 18.38 -29.03
CA ALA A 671 93.24 19.63 -28.30
C ALA A 671 92.16 19.51 -27.21
N ILE A 672 91.20 18.64 -27.40
CA ILE A 672 90.08 18.41 -26.52
C ILE A 672 89.79 16.88 -26.45
N VAL A 673 89.72 16.33 -25.29
CA VAL A 673 89.09 15.04 -25.09
C VAL A 673 87.58 15.27 -24.85
N ALA A 674 86.79 14.83 -25.79
CA ALA A 674 85.31 15.11 -25.72
C ALA A 674 84.67 14.57 -24.49
N GLY A 675 83.67 15.24 -23.98
CA GLY A 675 82.76 14.70 -22.96
C GLY A 675 82.03 13.48 -23.52
N GLN A 676 81.77 12.52 -22.67
CA GLN A 676 81.15 11.25 -23.05
C GLN A 676 80.22 10.80 -21.99
N GLU A 677 79.01 10.38 -22.40
CA GLU A 677 78.09 9.72 -21.50
C GLU A 677 78.62 8.36 -21.03
N VAL A 678 78.53 8.10 -19.75
CA VAL A 678 78.99 6.87 -19.13
C VAL A 678 77.77 6.05 -18.71
N THR A 679 77.61 4.86 -19.28
CA THR A 679 76.50 3.93 -19.09
C THR A 679 77.00 2.71 -18.35
N ALA A 680 76.07 1.77 -18.10
CA ALA A 680 76.41 0.49 -17.45
C ALA A 680 77.45 -0.35 -18.21
N ASP A 681 77.48 -0.18 -19.52
CA ASP A 681 78.34 -0.96 -20.42
C ASP A 681 79.69 -0.23 -20.65
N SER A 682 79.83 0.94 -20.09
CA SER A 682 81.11 1.67 -20.19
C SER A 682 82.16 1.02 -19.31
N GLU A 683 83.38 1.00 -19.81
CA GLU A 683 84.57 0.53 -19.10
C GLU A 683 85.51 1.71 -18.77
N ASN A 684 86.52 1.44 -17.92
CA ASN A 684 87.53 2.42 -17.65
C ASN A 684 88.27 2.72 -18.94
N GLU A 685 88.52 3.96 -19.19
CA GLU A 685 89.22 4.44 -20.42
C GLU A 685 90.52 5.09 -20.05
N GLN A 686 91.48 4.90 -20.91
CA GLN A 686 92.79 5.59 -20.83
C GLN A 686 93.05 6.38 -22.14
N VAL A 687 93.27 7.61 -21.99
CA VAL A 687 93.57 8.52 -23.13
C VAL A 687 94.97 9.04 -23.01
N GLU A 688 95.74 8.90 -24.06
CA GLU A 688 97.11 9.31 -24.10
C GLU A 688 97.28 10.58 -24.96
N ILE A 689 97.75 11.61 -24.37
CA ILE A 689 98.00 12.92 -25.04
C ILE A 689 99.47 13.17 -25.18
N TYR A 690 99.91 13.42 -26.38
CA TYR A 690 101.30 13.67 -26.71
C TYR A 690 101.44 15.06 -27.36
N TYR A 691 102.54 15.71 -27.08
CA TYR A 691 102.84 16.98 -27.68
C TYR A 691 103.93 16.83 -28.71
N PHE A 692 103.76 17.46 -29.84
CA PHE A 692 104.70 17.53 -30.94
C PHE A 692 105.24 18.95 -31.07
N ALA A 693 106.57 19.15 -31.25
CA ALA A 693 107.13 20.47 -31.42
C ALA A 693 106.63 21.14 -32.71
N ASN A 694 106.21 22.38 -32.62
CA ASN A 694 105.80 23.14 -33.79
C ASN A 694 107.06 23.42 -34.67
N LYS A 695 106.95 23.12 -35.96
CA LYS A 695 108.01 23.41 -36.92
C LYS A 695 108.15 24.91 -37.16
#